data_24a61ef7c57ae8195356ebc8f8e6eb26
#
_entry.id   24a61ef7c57ae8195356ebc8f8e6eb26
#
_cell.length_a   1.000
_cell.length_b   1.000
_cell.length_c   1.000
_cell.angle_alpha   90.00
_cell.angle_beta   90.00
_cell.angle_gamma   90.00
#
_symmetry.space_group_name_H-M   'P 1'
#
loop_
_entity.id
_entity.type
_entity.pdbx_description
1 polymer ?
#
loop_
_entity_poly.entity_id
_entity_poly.type
_entity_poly.pdbx_seq_one_letter_code
_entity_poly.pdbx_strand_id
1 'polypeptide(L)'
;MKCTKCNKDNRSIARFCKWCGSAIIVPDEQVAIDRKPNRKDEEFGFDSLIGKSDIVRLLRDVVGKARSMDVRCRRFNMKQRMNLSFVVTGESGTGKLTVAKAIGYELYHNGLISKEAPVVISPVDYPQFIKNLDKNEETYGACVIIVKDAHKLVNDIGGKQVEQIDSILKYVRNWREDPTKPVVVFTGLERLKEFFDNNPATAAEIDYFYDLPSLRVKDMADITVFLLKHKYHLAMTEEAKEKLCRIFNNDLRHPNEQLRPQGHNAASKAYEIDLAACQLGGHVKEVDVNLVEGTEYCPKTYEDIKKEFEKYVGIEEVKKAVEEIAYNIEEQRRMRGEDAVIKLTDHYQFLGNPGTGKTTMARLFAEALNALGALPIGQLVEVSRADLVSNYVGDTAKRVMAKFDEAMGGVLFIDEAYSLKNSENDNFGQEAIDTIITCAENRRGKLVVIIAGYTKEMGEFMEANSGLASRFNKVVNFPDYNGAQLTQIFKGMLKHSEEHYVLSSDAEIQVGNFFDRMYQGRVRTFGNAREVRNVFNRAVSSLRSRMVEARKNGSYHEGEERIITMNDIEGEETGKVLSVDEVLASLNDIIGMDQVKEQLKSIAKKVRNERRRAEMGAGNASLTNIHIAITGNPGTGKTMIAKRLGQVFRAMGILSKGHVVERERKTLLNSYANSAGINMDKAVDEAMGGILFIDEAYNLIPMNTPGQKDADGVAAVEALMTRMSNDAGKFVTVIAGYKQEIEEFIANLNSATKCIVCC
;
A
#
# COMPACT_ATOMS: atom_id res chain seq x y z
N MET A 1 12.02 46.73 38.19
CA MET A 1 13.46 46.93 38.46
C MET A 1 14.02 48.01 37.58
N LYS A 2 14.81 48.92 38.17
CA LYS A 2 15.50 49.94 37.38
C LYS A 2 16.87 49.42 36.91
N CYS A 3 17.18 49.67 35.66
CA CYS A 3 18.49 49.35 35.11
C CYS A 3 19.55 50.35 35.67
N THR A 4 20.64 49.82 36.19
CA THR A 4 21.74 50.63 36.74
C THR A 4 22.46 51.48 35.68
N LYS A 5 22.39 51.07 34.38
CA LYS A 5 23.06 51.81 33.29
C LYS A 5 22.21 52.88 32.64
N CYS A 6 20.88 52.64 32.42
CA CYS A 6 20.03 53.66 31.76
C CYS A 6 18.87 54.19 32.62
N ASN A 7 18.78 53.75 33.85
CA ASN A 7 17.79 54.16 34.87
C ASN A 7 16.30 53.92 34.46
N LYS A 8 16.04 53.10 33.43
CA LYS A 8 14.70 52.82 32.99
C LYS A 8 14.15 51.57 33.68
N ASP A 9 12.83 51.53 33.85
CA ASP A 9 12.14 50.42 34.49
C ASP A 9 12.07 49.20 33.59
N ASN A 10 12.36 48.05 34.19
CA ASN A 10 12.31 46.73 33.57
C ASN A 10 11.43 45.81 34.40
N ARG A 11 11.05 44.66 33.84
CA ARG A 11 10.27 43.61 34.55
C ARG A 11 11.06 43.13 35.78
N SER A 12 10.37 42.77 36.85
CA SER A 12 10.96 42.30 38.11
C SER A 12 11.89 41.08 37.98
N ILE A 13 11.70 40.31 36.94
CA ILE A 13 12.45 39.07 36.64
C ILE A 13 13.42 39.20 35.47
N ALA A 14 13.60 40.45 34.93
CA ALA A 14 14.43 40.64 33.74
C ALA A 14 15.92 40.51 34.06
N ARG A 15 16.63 39.66 33.32
CA ARG A 15 18.09 39.53 33.38
C ARG A 15 18.81 40.63 32.63
N PHE A 16 18.17 41.18 31.62
CA PHE A 16 18.72 42.25 30.78
C PHE A 16 17.75 43.41 30.68
N CYS A 17 18.29 44.61 30.59
CA CYS A 17 17.52 45.80 30.37
C CYS A 17 16.93 45.83 28.96
N LYS A 18 15.61 45.87 28.84
CA LYS A 18 14.90 45.89 27.54
C LYS A 18 15.21 47.16 26.69
N TRP A 19 15.80 48.19 27.29
CA TRP A 19 16.08 49.45 26.62
C TRP A 19 17.54 49.60 26.16
N CYS A 20 18.50 49.04 26.89
CA CYS A 20 19.92 49.18 26.57
C CYS A 20 20.69 47.88 26.50
N GLY A 21 20.01 46.72 26.67
CA GLY A 21 20.62 45.39 26.60
C GLY A 21 21.56 45.03 27.76
N SER A 22 21.81 45.92 28.71
CA SER A 22 22.74 45.66 29.82
C SER A 22 22.18 44.67 30.84
N ALA A 23 23.04 43.83 31.44
CA ALA A 23 22.65 42.90 32.49
C ALA A 23 22.10 43.62 33.73
N ILE A 24 21.07 43.06 34.36
CA ILE A 24 20.44 43.58 35.57
C ILE A 24 20.75 42.63 36.73
N ILE A 25 21.30 43.14 37.81
CA ILE A 25 21.53 42.38 39.04
C ILE A 25 20.26 42.43 39.88
N VAL A 26 19.69 41.28 40.19
CA VAL A 26 18.41 41.11 40.95
C VAL A 26 18.75 40.86 42.42
N PRO A 27 18.24 41.65 43.39
CA PRO A 27 18.32 41.29 44.82
C PRO A 27 17.47 40.03 45.12
N ASP A 28 17.92 39.21 46.06
CA ASP A 28 17.39 37.87 46.39
C ASP A 28 15.90 37.81 46.81
N GLU A 29 15.24 38.93 47.16
CA GLU A 29 13.89 38.92 47.74
C GLU A 29 12.71 39.05 46.74
N GLN A 30 12.94 39.15 45.41
CA GLN A 30 11.86 39.41 44.42
C GLN A 30 11.60 38.31 43.41
N VAL A 31 11.89 37.06 43.73
CA VAL A 31 11.82 35.94 42.76
C VAL A 31 10.42 35.24 42.66
N ALA A 32 9.47 35.66 43.46
CA ALA A 32 8.14 35.03 43.50
C ALA A 32 7.01 36.02 43.20
N ILE A 33 6.69 36.24 41.93
CA ILE A 33 5.37 36.76 41.54
C ILE A 33 4.90 36.00 40.29
N ASP A 34 3.94 35.10 40.51
CA ASP A 34 3.09 34.55 39.47
C ASP A 34 2.31 35.68 38.80
N ARG A 35 2.62 35.97 37.55
CA ARG A 35 1.79 36.83 36.71
C ARG A 35 0.90 35.98 35.85
N LYS A 36 -0.43 36.13 35.97
CA LYS A 36 -1.37 35.69 34.95
C LYS A 36 -1.01 36.39 33.63
N PRO A 37 -0.94 35.64 32.49
CA PRO A 37 -0.63 36.23 31.19
C PRO A 37 -1.66 37.29 30.81
N ASN A 38 -1.18 38.41 30.25
CA ASN A 38 -2.04 39.46 29.70
C ASN A 38 -2.67 38.93 28.40
N ARG A 39 -3.90 39.29 28.04
CA ARG A 39 -4.62 38.81 26.85
C ARG A 39 -3.83 38.90 25.51
N LYS A 40 -2.85 39.79 25.39
CA LYS A 40 -1.91 39.88 24.26
C LYS A 40 -0.81 38.82 24.29
N ASP A 41 -0.60 38.17 25.43
CA ASP A 41 0.48 37.17 25.63
C ASP A 41 0.06 35.78 25.15
N GLU A 42 -1.24 35.52 24.95
CA GLU A 42 -1.78 34.25 24.46
C GLU A 42 -1.51 34.02 22.96
N GLU A 43 -1.16 35.08 22.20
CA GLU A 43 -1.07 35.04 20.74
C GLU A 43 0.27 34.48 20.22
N PHE A 44 1.33 34.40 21.04
CA PHE A 44 2.69 34.08 20.60
C PHE A 44 3.43 33.06 21.46
N GLY A 45 2.88 32.65 22.59
CA GLY A 45 3.49 31.69 23.52
C GLY A 45 3.23 30.23 23.15
N PHE A 46 3.67 29.30 24.02
CA PHE A 46 3.46 27.86 23.82
C PHE A 46 1.97 27.47 23.81
N ASP A 47 1.10 28.27 24.43
CA ASP A 47 -0.35 28.04 24.46
C ASP A 47 -1.03 28.26 23.08
N SER A 48 -0.36 28.96 22.16
CA SER A 48 -0.81 29.14 20.77
C SER A 48 -0.47 27.96 19.85
N LEU A 49 0.30 26.97 20.34
CA LEU A 49 0.79 25.84 19.54
C LEU A 49 -0.22 24.69 19.50
N ILE A 50 -1.23 24.80 18.65
CA ILE A 50 -2.30 23.80 18.47
C ILE A 50 -1.75 22.50 17.91
N GLY A 51 -2.21 21.34 18.43
CA GLY A 51 -1.81 20.00 17.96
C GLY A 51 -0.39 19.58 18.31
N LYS A 52 0.24 20.23 19.32
CA LYS A 52 1.66 20.05 19.69
C LYS A 52 1.86 19.83 21.20
N SER A 53 0.87 19.27 21.88
CA SER A 53 0.85 19.12 23.36
C SER A 53 2.12 18.48 23.93
N ASP A 54 2.62 17.40 23.31
CA ASP A 54 3.83 16.71 23.77
C ASP A 54 5.09 17.57 23.63
N ILE A 55 5.21 18.26 22.51
CA ILE A 55 6.36 19.14 22.23
C ILE A 55 6.31 20.35 23.15
N VAL A 56 5.12 20.92 23.36
CA VAL A 56 4.91 22.04 24.30
C VAL A 56 5.33 21.62 25.70
N ARG A 57 4.98 20.43 26.16
CA ARG A 57 5.40 19.91 27.46
C ARG A 57 6.92 19.82 27.58
N LEU A 58 7.59 19.26 26.56
CA LEU A 58 9.06 19.16 26.52
C LEU A 58 9.73 20.54 26.49
N LEU A 59 9.21 21.47 25.69
CA LEU A 59 9.74 22.83 25.61
C LEU A 59 9.57 23.61 26.94
N ARG A 60 8.44 23.45 27.63
CA ARG A 60 8.20 24.03 28.96
C ARG A 60 9.19 23.50 29.99
N ASP A 61 9.49 22.19 29.94
CA ASP A 61 10.50 21.58 30.81
C ASP A 61 11.90 22.19 30.57
N VAL A 62 12.30 22.35 29.31
CA VAL A 62 13.59 22.99 28.96
C VAL A 62 13.66 24.44 29.43
N VAL A 63 12.61 25.24 29.17
CA VAL A 63 12.57 26.63 29.61
C VAL A 63 12.57 26.72 31.15
N GLY A 64 11.85 25.82 31.83
CA GLY A 64 11.86 25.72 33.29
C GLY A 64 13.24 25.41 33.90
N LYS A 65 13.97 24.45 33.31
CA LYS A 65 15.33 24.11 33.67
C LYS A 65 16.29 25.27 33.42
N ALA A 66 16.17 25.92 32.26
CA ALA A 66 17.00 27.08 31.91
C ALA A 66 16.78 28.23 32.88
N ARG A 67 15.53 28.49 33.28
CA ARG A 67 15.19 29.48 34.31
C ARG A 67 15.81 29.15 35.67
N SER A 68 15.70 27.89 36.09
CA SER A 68 16.26 27.43 37.37
C SER A 68 17.78 27.57 37.40
N MET A 69 18.44 27.21 36.30
CA MET A 69 19.89 27.41 36.17
C MET A 69 20.28 28.89 36.16
N ASP A 70 19.52 29.73 35.48
CA ASP A 70 19.77 31.19 35.46
C ASP A 70 19.66 31.81 36.85
N VAL A 71 18.66 31.46 37.64
CA VAL A 71 18.53 31.89 39.04
C VAL A 71 19.75 31.45 39.84
N ARG A 72 20.22 30.21 39.67
CA ARG A 72 21.42 29.70 40.33
C ARG A 72 22.67 30.48 39.89
N CYS A 73 22.86 30.69 38.58
CA CYS A 73 24.02 31.45 38.07
C CYS A 73 24.06 32.89 38.57
N ARG A 74 22.93 33.58 38.65
CA ARG A 74 22.82 34.89 39.24
C ARG A 74 23.22 34.91 40.72
N ARG A 75 22.73 33.93 41.48
CA ARG A 75 23.02 33.80 42.93
C ARG A 75 24.50 33.64 43.21
N PHE A 76 25.20 32.87 42.35
CA PHE A 76 26.64 32.64 42.49
C PHE A 76 27.51 33.54 41.61
N ASN A 77 26.92 34.58 41.00
CA ASN A 77 27.59 35.52 40.09
C ASN A 77 28.35 34.83 38.93
N MET A 78 27.80 33.73 38.43
CA MET A 78 28.36 32.99 37.30
C MET A 78 27.87 33.63 35.98
N LYS A 79 28.77 33.80 35.00
CA LYS A 79 28.45 34.31 33.65
C LYS A 79 28.14 33.20 32.69
N GLN A 80 27.28 32.26 33.07
CA GLN A 80 26.97 31.10 32.28
C GLN A 80 25.45 30.92 32.20
N ARG A 81 24.96 30.38 31.11
CA ARG A 81 23.56 29.92 30.96
C ARG A 81 23.52 28.43 30.65
N MET A 82 22.35 27.79 30.76
CA MET A 82 22.10 26.46 30.23
C MET A 82 22.28 26.48 28.70
N ASN A 83 22.88 25.43 28.18
CA ASN A 83 23.03 25.26 26.73
C ASN A 83 21.65 25.28 26.04
N LEU A 84 21.51 26.14 25.05
CA LEU A 84 20.25 26.36 24.34
C LEU A 84 20.51 26.48 22.84
N SER A 85 20.42 25.38 22.14
CA SER A 85 20.38 25.31 20.68
C SER A 85 19.34 24.29 20.25
N PHE A 86 18.61 24.58 19.19
CA PHE A 86 17.42 23.79 18.81
C PHE A 86 17.42 23.46 17.32
N VAL A 87 16.99 22.25 17.00
CA VAL A 87 16.60 21.85 15.66
C VAL A 87 15.13 21.43 15.68
N VAL A 88 14.33 22.05 14.81
CA VAL A 88 12.90 21.78 14.67
C VAL A 88 12.63 21.29 13.24
N THR A 89 12.37 20.00 13.10
CA THR A 89 12.07 19.36 11.82
C THR A 89 10.58 19.04 11.69
N GLY A 90 10.17 18.57 10.54
CA GLY A 90 8.81 18.14 10.23
C GLY A 90 8.42 18.50 8.80
N GLU A 91 7.26 18.01 8.35
CA GLU A 91 6.73 18.27 7.02
C GLU A 91 6.46 19.75 6.75
N SER A 92 6.23 20.09 5.47
CA SER A 92 5.84 21.47 5.12
C SER A 92 4.49 21.81 5.75
N GLY A 93 4.37 23.03 6.28
CA GLY A 93 3.11 23.49 6.89
C GLY A 93 2.86 23.03 8.34
N THR A 94 3.73 22.22 8.96
CA THR A 94 3.54 21.74 10.35
C THR A 94 3.77 22.80 11.44
N GLY A 95 4.10 24.03 11.08
CA GLY A 95 4.28 25.13 12.05
C GLY A 95 5.68 25.25 12.66
N LYS A 96 6.74 24.76 12.01
CA LYS A 96 8.14 24.85 12.47
C LYS A 96 8.57 26.26 12.85
N LEU A 97 8.27 27.21 11.97
CA LEU A 97 8.59 28.62 12.21
C LEU A 97 7.80 29.20 13.40
N THR A 98 6.56 28.78 13.56
CA THR A 98 5.70 29.19 14.69
C THR A 98 6.25 28.65 16.00
N VAL A 99 6.70 27.40 16.06
CA VAL A 99 7.37 26.81 17.23
C VAL A 99 8.67 27.54 17.54
N ALA A 100 9.49 27.84 16.54
CA ALA A 100 10.73 28.57 16.72
C ALA A 100 10.50 30.00 17.27
N LYS A 101 9.45 30.67 16.78
CA LYS A 101 9.05 32.01 17.32
C LYS A 101 8.52 31.90 18.74
N ALA A 102 7.73 30.86 19.05
CA ALA A 102 7.22 30.63 20.41
C ALA A 102 8.36 30.35 21.40
N ILE A 103 9.40 29.59 20.99
CA ILE A 103 10.62 29.43 21.81
C ILE A 103 11.23 30.82 22.13
N GLY A 104 11.37 31.67 21.12
CA GLY A 104 11.91 33.04 21.33
C GLY A 104 11.08 33.87 22.30
N TYR A 105 9.77 33.84 22.11
CA TYR A 105 8.82 34.51 22.96
C TYR A 105 8.93 34.05 24.43
N GLU A 106 8.94 32.77 24.68
CA GLU A 106 9.02 32.19 26.03
C GLU A 106 10.39 32.46 26.68
N LEU A 107 11.48 32.34 25.93
CA LEU A 107 12.82 32.69 26.46
C LEU A 107 12.90 34.16 26.89
N TYR A 108 12.32 35.08 26.12
CA TYR A 108 12.26 36.48 26.46
C TYR A 108 11.39 36.75 27.70
N HIS A 109 10.18 36.19 27.76
CA HIS A 109 9.27 36.41 28.88
C HIS A 109 9.77 35.79 30.18
N ASN A 110 10.59 34.75 30.10
CA ASN A 110 11.29 34.17 31.27
C ASN A 110 12.63 34.90 31.59
N GLY A 111 12.97 35.98 30.88
CA GLY A 111 14.16 36.81 31.15
C GLY A 111 15.49 36.15 30.79
N LEU A 112 15.46 35.10 29.93
CA LEU A 112 16.66 34.37 29.50
C LEU A 112 17.37 35.02 28.32
N ILE A 113 16.69 35.86 27.57
CA ILE A 113 17.22 36.69 26.48
C ILE A 113 16.75 38.15 26.62
N SER A 114 17.42 39.10 25.95
CA SER A 114 17.14 40.53 26.09
C SER A 114 16.24 41.12 25.01
N LYS A 115 16.14 40.46 23.82
CA LYS A 115 15.34 40.94 22.70
C LYS A 115 14.15 40.02 22.47
N GLU A 116 12.95 40.60 22.34
CA GLU A 116 11.72 39.83 22.12
C GLU A 116 11.60 39.29 20.68
N ALA A 117 11.85 40.16 19.69
CA ALA A 117 11.72 39.81 18.29
C ALA A 117 12.86 38.90 17.83
N PRO A 118 12.55 37.67 17.35
CA PRO A 118 13.58 36.82 16.78
C PRO A 118 14.06 37.34 15.43
N VAL A 119 15.32 37.07 15.12
CA VAL A 119 15.92 37.36 13.81
C VAL A 119 15.73 36.12 12.93
N VAL A 120 14.95 36.25 11.86
CA VAL A 120 14.69 35.13 10.92
C VAL A 120 15.61 35.30 9.73
N ILE A 121 16.45 34.28 9.49
CA ILE A 121 17.36 34.21 8.36
C ILE A 121 16.75 33.27 7.31
N SER A 122 16.43 33.81 6.15
CA SER A 122 15.86 33.02 5.02
C SER A 122 16.97 32.49 4.12
N PRO A 123 16.69 31.45 3.29
CA PRO A 123 17.71 30.87 2.41
C PRO A 123 18.40 31.86 1.46
N VAL A 124 17.72 32.91 1.06
CA VAL A 124 18.28 33.98 0.20
C VAL A 124 19.36 34.78 0.96
N ASP A 125 19.22 34.90 2.28
CA ASP A 125 20.08 35.70 3.14
C ASP A 125 21.29 34.91 3.67
N TYR A 126 21.34 33.57 3.51
CA TYR A 126 22.41 32.75 4.06
C TYR A 126 23.82 33.17 3.67
N PRO A 127 24.15 33.46 2.41
CA PRO A 127 25.53 33.84 2.07
C PRO A 127 25.99 35.11 2.74
N GLN A 128 25.08 36.08 2.87
CA GLN A 128 25.39 37.37 3.53
C GLN A 128 25.44 37.23 5.06
N PHE A 129 24.55 36.41 5.61
CA PHE A 129 24.53 36.12 7.05
C PHE A 129 25.83 35.45 7.48
N ILE A 130 26.26 34.37 6.79
CA ILE A 130 27.48 33.62 7.08
C ILE A 130 28.71 34.53 6.95
N LYS A 131 28.80 35.32 5.87
CA LYS A 131 29.91 36.25 5.65
C LYS A 131 30.02 37.33 6.70
N ASN A 132 28.90 37.70 7.32
CA ASN A 132 28.84 38.79 8.30
C ASN A 132 28.80 38.29 9.76
N LEU A 133 28.83 36.96 9.99
CA LEU A 133 28.81 36.42 11.35
C LEU A 133 29.91 37.01 12.23
N ASP A 134 31.16 37.08 11.74
CA ASP A 134 32.30 37.65 12.48
C ASP A 134 32.14 39.15 12.77
N LYS A 135 31.48 39.91 11.88
CA LYS A 135 31.33 41.35 11.97
C LYS A 135 30.12 41.80 12.81
N ASN A 136 29.11 40.93 12.90
CA ASN A 136 27.81 41.26 13.51
C ASN A 136 27.56 40.56 14.84
N GLU A 137 28.55 39.87 15.39
CA GLU A 137 28.41 39.16 16.66
C GLU A 137 27.89 40.06 17.81
N GLU A 138 28.36 41.29 17.89
CA GLU A 138 27.89 42.28 18.87
C GLU A 138 26.51 42.87 18.53
N THR A 139 26.13 42.85 17.25
CA THR A 139 24.87 43.45 16.76
C THR A 139 23.63 42.64 17.16
N TYR A 140 23.74 41.30 17.19
CA TYR A 140 22.61 40.47 17.54
C TYR A 140 22.29 40.47 19.04
N GLY A 141 23.31 40.45 19.92
CA GLY A 141 23.12 40.36 21.38
C GLY A 141 22.30 39.11 21.77
N ALA A 142 21.79 39.08 22.99
CA ALA A 142 20.95 37.95 23.46
C ALA A 142 19.54 37.97 22.82
N CYS A 143 19.43 37.45 21.61
CA CYS A 143 18.18 37.24 20.88
C CYS A 143 18.04 35.79 20.46
N VAL A 144 16.92 35.43 19.78
CA VAL A 144 16.80 34.16 19.04
C VAL A 144 17.09 34.41 17.57
N ILE A 145 17.98 33.63 16.99
CA ILE A 145 18.22 33.56 15.55
C ILE A 145 17.56 32.30 15.02
N ILE A 146 16.62 32.46 14.09
CA ILE A 146 15.92 31.34 13.43
C ILE A 146 16.51 31.17 12.04
N VAL A 147 17.20 30.06 11.81
CA VAL A 147 17.71 29.66 10.50
C VAL A 147 16.59 28.88 9.82
N LYS A 148 15.84 29.59 8.95
CA LYS A 148 14.64 29.04 8.30
C LYS A 148 15.04 28.16 7.11
N ASP A 149 14.38 26.99 6.95
CA ASP A 149 14.62 26.05 5.84
C ASP A 149 16.08 25.55 5.74
N ALA A 150 16.69 25.29 6.90
CA ALA A 150 18.10 24.89 7.02
C ALA A 150 18.44 23.58 6.28
N HIS A 151 17.44 22.76 5.90
CA HIS A 151 17.63 21.62 5.00
C HIS A 151 18.24 22.02 3.64
N LYS A 152 18.13 23.28 3.23
CA LYS A 152 18.78 23.80 2.03
C LYS A 152 20.29 24.02 2.18
N LEU A 153 20.79 24.12 3.42
CA LEU A 153 22.22 24.20 3.72
C LEU A 153 22.92 22.84 3.67
N VAL A 154 22.17 21.74 3.67
CA VAL A 154 22.66 20.36 3.68
C VAL A 154 22.41 19.61 2.37
N ASN A 155 21.76 20.23 1.38
CA ASN A 155 21.57 19.65 0.07
C ASN A 155 22.89 19.67 -0.70
N ASP A 156 23.54 18.53 -0.81
CA ASP A 156 24.82 18.37 -1.47
C ASP A 156 24.69 18.37 -3.01
N ILE A 157 25.16 19.43 -3.63
CA ILE A 157 25.59 19.44 -5.02
C ILE A 157 27.03 19.97 -5.00
N GLY A 158 27.99 19.06 -4.69
CA GLY A 158 29.41 19.35 -4.79
C GLY A 158 30.12 19.86 -3.53
N GLY A 159 29.73 19.42 -2.35
CA GLY A 159 30.50 19.63 -1.08
C GLY A 159 30.47 21.03 -0.46
N LYS A 160 30.07 22.06 -1.20
CA LYS A 160 30.10 23.45 -0.72
C LYS A 160 29.02 23.80 0.32
N GLN A 161 27.97 23.02 0.44
CA GLN A 161 26.84 23.35 1.33
C GLN A 161 27.04 22.83 2.75
N VAL A 162 27.81 21.75 2.93
CA VAL A 162 28.23 21.27 4.27
C VAL A 162 29.09 22.31 4.97
N GLU A 163 29.98 22.97 4.25
CA GLU A 163 30.80 24.06 4.80
C GLU A 163 29.98 25.25 5.35
N GLN A 164 28.77 25.47 4.80
CA GLN A 164 27.92 26.58 5.24
C GLN A 164 27.26 26.30 6.58
N ILE A 165 26.72 25.07 6.81
CA ILE A 165 26.13 24.72 8.09
C ILE A 165 27.21 24.66 9.18
N ASP A 166 28.39 24.10 8.88
CA ASP A 166 29.51 24.03 9.81
C ASP A 166 30.01 25.43 10.22
N SER A 167 29.98 26.37 9.30
CA SER A 167 30.30 27.76 9.60
C SER A 167 29.36 28.39 10.65
N ILE A 168 28.05 28.05 10.58
CA ILE A 168 27.07 28.50 11.57
C ILE A 168 27.26 27.79 12.91
N LEU A 169 27.46 26.45 12.85
CA LEU A 169 27.61 25.60 14.04
C LEU A 169 28.82 25.96 14.88
N LYS A 170 29.92 26.43 14.25
CA LYS A 170 31.08 26.98 14.96
C LYS A 170 30.69 28.12 15.94
N TYR A 171 29.76 28.98 15.50
CA TYR A 171 29.26 30.06 16.37
C TYR A 171 28.28 29.53 17.41
N VAL A 172 27.40 28.59 17.06
CA VAL A 172 26.48 27.93 18.01
C VAL A 172 27.26 27.33 19.19
N ARG A 173 28.36 26.63 18.91
CA ARG A 173 29.26 26.09 19.95
C ARG A 173 29.74 27.15 20.93
N ASN A 174 30.15 28.32 20.44
CA ASN A 174 30.68 29.40 21.25
C ASN A 174 29.57 30.18 21.98
N TRP A 175 28.36 30.24 21.40
CA TRP A 175 27.28 31.07 21.93
C TRP A 175 26.38 30.34 22.94
N ARG A 176 26.27 29.04 22.87
CA ARG A 176 25.27 28.28 23.63
C ARG A 176 25.35 28.45 25.16
N GLU A 177 26.52 28.67 25.69
CA GLU A 177 26.74 28.85 27.15
C GLU A 177 26.79 30.30 27.58
N ASP A 178 27.00 31.25 26.68
CA ASP A 178 27.12 32.69 26.98
C ASP A 178 25.74 33.37 27.02
N PRO A 179 25.32 33.91 28.18
CA PRO A 179 24.04 34.57 28.33
C PRO A 179 23.88 35.86 27.52
N THR A 180 24.96 36.43 27.00
CA THR A 180 24.95 37.68 26.20
C THR A 180 24.81 37.40 24.70
N LYS A 181 24.98 36.14 24.27
CA LYS A 181 24.99 35.73 22.88
C LYS A 181 23.63 35.19 22.43
N PRO A 182 23.38 35.09 21.11
CA PRO A 182 22.12 34.54 20.58
C PRO A 182 21.87 33.08 20.94
N VAL A 183 20.59 32.71 20.93
CA VAL A 183 20.11 31.32 20.89
C VAL A 183 19.77 30.99 19.45
N VAL A 184 20.25 29.87 18.93
CA VAL A 184 20.01 29.48 17.53
C VAL A 184 18.97 28.38 17.44
N VAL A 185 18.00 28.57 16.54
CA VAL A 185 16.96 27.57 16.22
C VAL A 185 17.00 27.30 14.73
N PHE A 186 17.37 26.09 14.35
CA PHE A 186 17.30 25.63 12.97
C PHE A 186 15.90 25.06 12.69
N THR A 187 15.30 25.44 11.56
CA THR A 187 14.04 24.83 11.10
C THR A 187 14.24 24.21 9.74
N GLY A 188 13.71 23.00 9.51
CA GLY A 188 13.91 22.31 8.23
C GLY A 188 12.96 21.15 8.00
N LEU A 189 13.04 20.58 6.81
CA LEU A 189 12.37 19.34 6.43
C LEU A 189 13.14 18.12 6.99
N GLU A 190 12.59 16.94 6.81
CA GLU A 190 13.15 15.67 7.29
C GLU A 190 14.62 15.46 6.89
N ARG A 191 15.03 15.91 5.70
CA ARG A 191 16.43 15.87 5.26
C ARG A 191 17.42 16.56 6.23
N LEU A 192 16.96 17.55 6.98
CA LEU A 192 17.80 18.17 8.01
C LEU A 192 18.02 17.20 9.18
N LYS A 193 17.03 16.43 9.55
CA LYS A 193 17.14 15.37 10.56
C LYS A 193 18.06 14.26 10.08
N GLU A 194 17.86 13.77 8.87
CA GLU A 194 18.72 12.76 8.24
C GLU A 194 20.18 13.18 8.18
N PHE A 195 20.44 14.46 7.92
CA PHE A 195 21.79 15.01 7.96
C PHE A 195 22.43 14.87 9.36
N PHE A 196 21.72 15.24 10.41
CA PHE A 196 22.23 15.14 11.78
C PHE A 196 22.36 13.69 12.24
N ASP A 197 21.42 12.83 11.88
CA ASP A 197 21.45 11.38 12.19
C ASP A 197 22.66 10.70 11.54
N ASN A 198 23.02 11.11 10.31
CA ASN A 198 24.18 10.61 9.59
C ASN A 198 25.52 11.27 10.01
N ASN A 199 25.49 12.36 10.76
CA ASN A 199 26.67 13.11 11.21
C ASN A 199 26.64 13.32 12.74
N PRO A 200 26.90 12.28 13.56
CA PRO A 200 26.78 12.36 15.02
C PRO A 200 27.71 13.43 15.66
N ALA A 201 28.87 13.69 15.07
CA ALA A 201 29.79 14.73 15.54
C ALA A 201 29.18 16.13 15.43
N THR A 202 28.50 16.39 14.30
CA THR A 202 27.79 17.64 14.03
C THR A 202 26.52 17.73 14.89
N ALA A 203 25.81 16.62 15.10
CA ALA A 203 24.63 16.53 15.97
C ALA A 203 24.96 16.88 17.44
N ALA A 204 26.14 16.53 17.92
CA ALA A 204 26.61 16.85 19.29
C ALA A 204 26.74 18.34 19.57
N GLU A 205 26.74 19.19 18.53
CA GLU A 205 26.74 20.66 18.67
C GLU A 205 25.36 21.24 19.03
N ILE A 206 24.29 20.42 18.86
CA ILE A 206 22.91 20.84 19.11
C ILE A 206 22.38 20.14 20.38
N ASP A 207 21.73 20.93 21.24
CA ASP A 207 21.26 20.45 22.55
C ASP A 207 19.87 19.79 22.46
N TYR A 208 18.98 20.27 21.56
CA TYR A 208 17.60 19.84 21.50
C TYR A 208 17.11 19.62 20.08
N PHE A 209 16.54 18.42 19.83
CA PHE A 209 15.93 18.04 18.56
C PHE A 209 14.44 17.79 18.76
N TYR A 210 13.60 18.47 17.96
CA TYR A 210 12.15 18.29 17.94
C TYR A 210 11.67 18.00 16.54
N ASP A 211 10.98 16.86 16.37
CA ASP A 211 10.34 16.50 15.12
C ASP A 211 8.83 16.73 15.25
N LEU A 212 8.29 17.64 14.44
CA LEU A 212 6.88 18.03 14.51
C LEU A 212 6.03 17.02 13.76
N PRO A 213 5.01 16.42 14.39
CA PRO A 213 4.09 15.56 13.71
C PRO A 213 3.27 16.32 12.67
N SER A 214 2.78 15.59 11.66
CA SER A 214 1.79 16.10 10.73
C SER A 214 0.53 16.54 11.46
N LEU A 215 -0.13 17.58 10.98
CA LEU A 215 -1.36 18.09 11.58
C LEU A 215 -2.52 17.16 11.26
N ARG A 216 -3.31 16.83 12.25
CA ARG A 216 -4.59 16.14 12.07
C ARG A 216 -5.63 17.12 11.52
N VAL A 217 -6.67 16.63 10.89
CA VAL A 217 -7.78 17.45 10.40
C VAL A 217 -8.37 18.34 11.48
N LYS A 218 -8.55 17.80 12.70
CA LYS A 218 -9.00 18.55 13.86
C LYS A 218 -8.06 19.71 14.21
N ASP A 219 -6.74 19.45 14.19
CA ASP A 219 -5.74 20.48 14.48
C ASP A 219 -5.77 21.61 13.42
N MET A 220 -5.98 21.27 12.15
CA MET A 220 -6.13 22.25 11.06
C MET A 220 -7.39 23.10 11.25
N ALA A 221 -8.51 22.48 11.63
CA ALA A 221 -9.74 23.19 11.94
C ALA A 221 -9.55 24.12 13.15
N ASP A 222 -8.93 23.63 14.22
CA ASP A 222 -8.64 24.42 15.42
C ASP A 222 -7.70 25.60 15.11
N ILE A 223 -6.70 25.42 14.26
CA ILE A 223 -5.84 26.51 13.76
C ILE A 223 -6.65 27.54 12.99
N THR A 224 -7.57 27.09 12.12
CA THR A 224 -8.46 28.00 11.37
C THR A 224 -9.33 28.81 12.32
N VAL A 225 -9.98 28.15 13.28
CA VAL A 225 -10.79 28.83 14.32
C VAL A 225 -9.95 29.81 15.14
N PHE A 226 -8.75 29.42 15.53
CA PHE A 226 -7.82 30.30 16.23
C PHE A 226 -7.47 31.55 15.42
N LEU A 227 -7.18 31.39 14.14
CA LEU A 227 -6.85 32.52 13.26
C LEU A 227 -8.08 33.41 13.01
N LEU A 228 -9.25 32.84 12.82
CA LEU A 228 -10.51 33.61 12.70
C LEU A 228 -10.74 34.47 13.93
N LYS A 229 -10.59 33.90 15.13
CA LYS A 229 -10.80 34.60 16.40
C LYS A 229 -9.78 35.70 16.67
N HIS A 230 -8.50 35.40 16.50
CA HIS A 230 -7.42 36.31 16.93
C HIS A 230 -6.97 37.29 15.86
N LYS A 231 -7.05 36.91 14.59
CA LYS A 231 -6.62 37.76 13.47
C LYS A 231 -7.76 38.49 12.81
N TYR A 232 -8.90 37.81 12.64
CA TYR A 232 -10.04 38.35 11.90
C TYR A 232 -11.23 38.73 12.79
N HIS A 233 -11.15 38.46 14.09
CA HIS A 233 -12.19 38.78 15.10
C HIS A 233 -13.55 38.12 14.81
N LEU A 234 -13.54 36.95 14.21
CA LEU A 234 -14.71 36.15 13.87
C LEU A 234 -14.80 34.95 14.82
N ALA A 235 -15.97 34.70 15.41
CA ALA A 235 -16.27 33.43 16.08
C ALA A 235 -16.71 32.40 15.02
N MET A 236 -16.68 31.10 15.34
CA MET A 236 -17.17 30.03 14.46
C MET A 236 -18.09 29.14 15.26
N THR A 237 -19.21 28.71 14.66
CA THR A 237 -20.11 27.71 15.27
C THR A 237 -19.52 26.30 15.21
N GLU A 238 -19.91 25.41 16.12
CA GLU A 238 -19.43 24.01 16.10
C GLU A 238 -19.85 23.29 14.82
N GLU A 239 -21.05 23.54 14.30
CA GLU A 239 -21.52 22.96 13.03
C GLU A 239 -20.65 23.41 11.84
N ALA A 240 -20.25 24.69 11.78
CA ALA A 240 -19.35 25.21 10.75
C ALA A 240 -17.94 24.59 10.89
N LYS A 241 -17.48 24.35 12.11
CA LYS A 241 -16.21 23.68 12.39
C LYS A 241 -16.25 22.21 11.96
N GLU A 242 -17.33 21.50 12.20
CA GLU A 242 -17.52 20.13 11.71
C GLU A 242 -17.50 20.06 10.17
N LYS A 243 -18.20 21.00 9.51
CA LYS A 243 -18.15 21.14 8.05
C LYS A 243 -16.72 21.39 7.56
N LEU A 244 -15.99 22.28 8.22
CA LEU A 244 -14.59 22.56 7.93
C LEU A 244 -13.72 21.30 8.05
N CYS A 245 -13.94 20.47 9.07
CA CYS A 245 -13.25 19.17 9.20
C CYS A 245 -13.54 18.25 8.02
N ARG A 246 -14.80 18.19 7.55
CA ARG A 246 -15.17 17.39 6.38
C ARG A 246 -14.49 17.89 5.09
N ILE A 247 -14.36 19.21 4.95
CA ILE A 247 -13.64 19.83 3.81
C ILE A 247 -12.16 19.48 3.88
N PHE A 248 -11.49 19.66 5.02
CA PHE A 248 -10.08 19.29 5.17
C PHE A 248 -9.81 17.80 4.96
N ASN A 249 -10.74 16.92 5.35
CA ASN A 249 -10.66 15.50 5.04
C ASN A 249 -10.68 15.25 3.52
N ASN A 250 -11.53 15.96 2.77
CA ASN A 250 -11.57 15.86 1.33
C ASN A 250 -10.27 16.38 0.69
N ASP A 251 -9.83 17.55 1.12
CA ASP A 251 -8.62 18.19 0.60
C ASP A 251 -7.36 17.33 0.76
N LEU A 252 -7.22 16.66 1.90
CA LEU A 252 -6.08 15.77 2.16
C LEU A 252 -6.15 14.48 1.33
N ARG A 253 -7.34 14.00 0.99
CA ARG A 253 -7.53 12.80 0.16
C ARG A 253 -7.32 13.05 -1.33
N HIS A 254 -7.58 14.27 -1.77
CA HIS A 254 -7.49 14.67 -3.17
C HIS A 254 -6.55 15.87 -3.31
N PRO A 255 -5.24 15.69 -3.06
CA PRO A 255 -4.28 16.77 -3.20
C PRO A 255 -4.21 17.17 -4.68
N ASN A 256 -4.70 18.36 -4.98
CA ASN A 256 -4.49 18.98 -6.28
C ASN A 256 -3.26 19.88 -6.23
N GLU A 257 -2.70 20.25 -7.38
CA GLU A 257 -1.49 21.09 -7.48
C GLU A 257 -1.62 22.46 -6.79
N GLN A 258 -2.84 22.90 -6.49
CA GLN A 258 -3.16 24.17 -5.85
C GLN A 258 -3.24 24.07 -4.31
N LEU A 259 -3.28 22.86 -3.75
CA LEU A 259 -3.37 22.67 -2.30
C LEU A 259 -2.06 23.06 -1.61
N ARG A 260 -2.19 23.96 -0.67
CA ARG A 260 -1.08 24.36 0.20
C ARG A 260 -0.86 23.31 1.29
N PRO A 261 0.39 23.14 1.76
CA PRO A 261 0.66 22.20 2.84
C PRO A 261 -0.09 22.52 4.13
N GLN A 262 -0.79 21.57 4.67
CA GLN A 262 -1.40 21.50 6.02
C GLN A 262 -1.76 22.85 6.68
N GLY A 263 -0.91 23.40 7.59
CA GLY A 263 -1.19 24.65 8.30
C GLY A 263 -1.30 25.90 7.38
N HIS A 264 -0.69 25.88 6.19
CA HIS A 264 -0.91 26.91 5.19
C HIS A 264 -2.30 26.80 4.57
N ASN A 265 -2.84 25.57 4.44
CA ASN A 265 -4.20 25.34 4.01
C ASN A 265 -5.20 25.89 5.05
N ALA A 266 -4.97 25.62 6.34
CA ALA A 266 -5.76 26.19 7.43
C ALA A 266 -5.76 27.73 7.42
N ALA A 267 -4.60 28.33 7.20
CA ALA A 267 -4.48 29.79 7.11
C ALA A 267 -5.16 30.38 5.86
N SER A 268 -5.08 29.70 4.71
CA SER A 268 -5.80 30.10 3.49
C SER A 268 -7.31 30.00 3.68
N LYS A 269 -7.78 28.94 4.29
CA LYS A 269 -9.20 28.74 4.56
C LYS A 269 -9.76 29.78 5.53
N ALA A 270 -8.98 30.16 6.57
CA ALA A 270 -9.34 31.26 7.45
C ALA A 270 -9.47 32.59 6.70
N TYR A 271 -8.57 32.86 5.76
CA TYR A 271 -8.65 34.06 4.91
C TYR A 271 -9.83 34.03 3.94
N GLU A 272 -10.13 32.89 3.30
CA GLU A 272 -11.30 32.72 2.42
C GLU A 272 -12.60 32.97 3.17
N ILE A 273 -12.73 32.45 4.39
CA ILE A 273 -13.91 32.66 5.25
C ILE A 273 -14.03 34.13 5.67
N ASP A 274 -12.93 34.80 6.01
CA ASP A 274 -12.94 36.23 6.33
C ASP A 274 -13.37 37.06 5.10
N LEU A 275 -12.86 36.73 3.93
CA LEU A 275 -13.24 37.40 2.68
C LEU A 275 -14.74 37.22 2.38
N ALA A 276 -15.28 36.01 2.56
CA ALA A 276 -16.71 35.74 2.40
C ALA A 276 -17.55 36.53 3.43
N ALA A 277 -17.13 36.59 4.66
CA ALA A 277 -17.77 37.41 5.71
C ALA A 277 -17.76 38.91 5.37
N CYS A 278 -16.66 39.42 4.80
CA CYS A 278 -16.56 40.79 4.34
C CYS A 278 -17.52 41.12 3.20
N GLN A 279 -17.75 40.21 2.27
CA GLN A 279 -18.68 40.35 1.15
C GLN A 279 -20.14 40.50 1.61
N LEU A 280 -20.48 39.93 2.77
CA LEU A 280 -21.80 40.09 3.39
C LEU A 280 -22.01 41.39 4.16
N GLY A 281 -21.12 42.35 3.99
CA GLY A 281 -21.26 43.71 4.51
C GLY A 281 -20.62 44.01 5.85
N GLY A 282 -19.65 43.20 6.30
CA GLY A 282 -18.78 43.48 7.44
C GLY A 282 -19.44 43.43 8.83
N HIS A 283 -20.72 43.03 8.94
CA HIS A 283 -21.43 42.91 10.21
C HIS A 283 -21.41 41.48 10.79
N VAL A 284 -20.81 40.55 10.07
CA VAL A 284 -20.69 39.14 10.50
C VAL A 284 -19.72 39.08 11.67
N LYS A 285 -20.19 38.57 12.82
CA LYS A 285 -19.34 38.31 14.00
C LYS A 285 -19.14 36.81 14.24
N GLU A 286 -19.96 35.99 13.62
CA GLU A 286 -19.95 34.54 13.79
C GLU A 286 -20.07 33.85 12.42
N VAL A 287 -19.21 32.91 12.16
CA VAL A 287 -19.15 32.09 10.96
C VAL A 287 -20.10 30.92 11.13
N ASP A 288 -21.14 30.86 10.30
CA ASP A 288 -22.05 29.74 10.20
C ASP A 288 -21.63 28.75 9.09
N VAL A 289 -22.41 27.69 8.91
CA VAL A 289 -22.19 26.64 7.90
C VAL A 289 -22.17 27.18 6.46
N ASN A 290 -22.90 28.25 6.18
CA ASN A 290 -23.05 28.79 4.82
C ASN A 290 -21.82 29.55 4.36
N LEU A 291 -21.04 30.08 5.30
CA LEU A 291 -19.79 30.81 5.03
C LEU A 291 -18.59 29.90 4.78
N VAL A 292 -18.73 28.59 5.07
CA VAL A 292 -17.65 27.60 4.88
C VAL A 292 -17.90 26.86 3.56
N GLU A 293 -17.20 27.26 2.51
CA GLU A 293 -17.32 26.64 1.18
C GLU A 293 -16.26 25.57 0.95
N GLY A 294 -16.62 24.49 0.23
CA GLY A 294 -15.71 23.41 -0.16
C GLY A 294 -16.43 22.07 -0.31
N THR A 295 -15.77 21.13 -0.97
CA THR A 295 -16.27 19.76 -1.12
C THR A 295 -16.06 18.99 0.19
N GLU A 296 -17.12 18.39 0.70
CA GLU A 296 -17.12 17.67 1.97
C GLU A 296 -16.81 16.18 1.77
N TYR A 297 -16.05 15.59 2.66
CA TYR A 297 -15.88 14.15 2.82
C TYR A 297 -16.10 13.76 4.28
N CYS A 298 -17.09 12.89 4.49
CA CYS A 298 -17.33 12.29 5.80
C CYS A 298 -16.54 10.99 5.92
N PRO A 299 -15.50 10.91 6.75
CA PRO A 299 -14.83 9.64 7.00
C PRO A 299 -15.82 8.65 7.62
N LYS A 300 -15.75 7.40 7.16
CA LYS A 300 -16.54 6.31 7.75
C LYS A 300 -16.11 6.08 9.20
N THR A 301 -17.04 5.73 10.05
CA THR A 301 -16.72 5.26 11.41
C THR A 301 -16.18 3.83 11.33
N TYR A 302 -15.49 3.38 12.37
CA TYR A 302 -15.00 1.99 12.44
C TYR A 302 -16.14 0.98 12.37
N GLU A 303 -17.31 1.30 12.97
CA GLU A 303 -18.51 0.46 12.89
C GLU A 303 -19.08 0.38 11.45
N ASP A 304 -19.03 1.47 10.69
CA ASP A 304 -19.46 1.46 9.29
C ASP A 304 -18.53 0.59 8.44
N ILE A 305 -17.23 0.61 8.71
CA ILE A 305 -16.25 -0.22 8.04
C ILE A 305 -16.43 -1.69 8.41
N LYS A 306 -16.71 -2.02 9.66
CA LYS A 306 -17.07 -3.39 10.06
C LYS A 306 -18.25 -3.92 9.25
N LYS A 307 -19.34 -3.14 9.13
CA LYS A 307 -20.48 -3.50 8.28
C LYS A 307 -20.11 -3.66 6.81
N GLU A 308 -19.15 -2.88 6.35
CA GLU A 308 -18.67 -3.00 4.98
C GLU A 308 -17.85 -4.28 4.77
N PHE A 309 -17.02 -4.67 5.72
CA PHE A 309 -16.33 -5.97 5.69
C PHE A 309 -17.30 -7.16 5.62
N GLU A 310 -18.50 -7.07 6.22
CA GLU A 310 -19.50 -8.14 6.16
C GLU A 310 -20.01 -8.42 4.75
N LYS A 311 -19.89 -7.46 3.83
CA LYS A 311 -20.30 -7.62 2.42
C LYS A 311 -19.30 -8.46 1.60
N TYR A 312 -18.09 -8.65 2.10
CA TYR A 312 -17.04 -9.37 1.41
C TYR A 312 -16.87 -10.78 1.97
N VAL A 313 -16.58 -11.71 1.08
CA VAL A 313 -16.44 -13.14 1.39
C VAL A 313 -14.96 -13.49 1.47
N GLY A 314 -14.57 -14.39 2.41
CA GLY A 314 -13.23 -14.97 2.45
C GLY A 314 -12.11 -14.02 2.90
N ILE A 315 -12.42 -13.01 3.71
CA ILE A 315 -11.50 -11.97 4.15
C ILE A 315 -11.16 -12.07 5.66
N GLU A 316 -11.27 -13.27 6.24
CA GLU A 316 -11.15 -13.47 7.69
C GLU A 316 -9.78 -13.04 8.25
N GLU A 317 -8.69 -13.26 7.50
CA GLU A 317 -7.35 -12.82 7.92
C GLU A 317 -7.21 -11.29 7.92
N VAL A 318 -7.84 -10.59 6.97
CA VAL A 318 -7.85 -9.12 6.95
C VAL A 318 -8.63 -8.57 8.14
N LYS A 319 -9.81 -9.16 8.43
CA LYS A 319 -10.60 -8.78 9.61
C LYS A 319 -9.79 -8.93 10.90
N LYS A 320 -9.14 -10.06 11.09
CA LYS A 320 -8.27 -10.31 12.26
C LYS A 320 -7.15 -9.27 12.36
N ALA A 321 -6.45 -8.97 11.25
CA ALA A 321 -5.38 -7.97 11.25
C ALA A 321 -5.90 -6.58 11.67
N VAL A 322 -7.09 -6.17 11.20
CA VAL A 322 -7.70 -4.90 11.59
C VAL A 322 -8.13 -4.91 13.06
N GLU A 323 -8.71 -6.01 13.55
CA GLU A 323 -9.11 -6.16 14.96
C GLU A 323 -7.91 -6.11 15.91
N GLU A 324 -6.80 -6.77 15.56
CA GLU A 324 -5.54 -6.70 16.33
C GLU A 324 -4.99 -5.27 16.41
N ILE A 325 -5.05 -4.53 15.29
CA ILE A 325 -4.64 -3.12 15.27
C ILE A 325 -5.58 -2.28 16.15
N ALA A 326 -6.90 -2.47 16.02
CA ALA A 326 -7.88 -1.76 16.83
C ALA A 326 -7.63 -1.96 18.32
N TYR A 327 -7.42 -3.22 18.73
CA TYR A 327 -7.10 -3.56 20.12
C TYR A 327 -5.82 -2.86 20.60
N ASN A 328 -4.76 -2.91 19.79
CA ASN A 328 -3.48 -2.26 20.14
C ASN A 328 -3.61 -0.75 20.25
N ILE A 329 -4.45 -0.12 19.41
CA ILE A 329 -4.73 1.32 19.46
C ILE A 329 -5.48 1.68 20.74
N GLU A 330 -6.51 0.92 21.10
CA GLU A 330 -7.28 1.13 22.32
C GLU A 330 -6.39 1.00 23.56
N GLU A 331 -5.52 0.00 23.59
CA GLU A 331 -4.57 -0.18 24.70
C GLU A 331 -3.55 0.96 24.79
N GLN A 332 -3.03 1.45 23.68
CA GLN A 332 -2.15 2.62 23.66
C GLN A 332 -2.85 3.90 24.14
N ARG A 333 -4.12 4.10 23.78
CA ARG A 333 -4.93 5.23 24.26
C ARG A 333 -5.19 5.11 25.76
N ARG A 334 -5.48 3.91 26.23
CA ARG A 334 -5.68 3.65 27.66
C ARG A 334 -4.44 3.97 28.51
N MET A 335 -3.25 3.61 27.99
CA MET A 335 -1.97 3.85 28.68
C MET A 335 -1.49 5.30 28.62
N ARG A 336 -1.72 5.99 27.50
CA ARG A 336 -1.10 7.30 27.20
C ARG A 336 -2.10 8.47 27.19
N GLY A 337 -3.40 8.19 27.32
CA GLY A 337 -4.49 9.16 27.19
C GLY A 337 -5.10 9.19 25.79
N GLU A 338 -6.33 9.67 25.67
CA GLU A 338 -7.11 9.68 24.42
C GLU A 338 -6.45 10.51 23.29
N ASP A 339 -5.69 11.55 23.65
CA ASP A 339 -4.99 12.42 22.69
C ASP A 339 -3.61 11.91 22.28
N ALA A 340 -3.22 10.70 22.70
CA ALA A 340 -1.90 10.14 22.36
C ALA A 340 -1.74 9.94 20.84
N VAL A 341 -0.62 10.38 20.30
CA VAL A 341 -0.24 10.12 18.91
C VAL A 341 0.10 8.64 18.76
N ILE A 342 -0.77 7.92 18.05
CA ILE A 342 -0.60 6.49 17.78
C ILE A 342 0.32 6.36 16.58
N LYS A 343 1.40 5.59 16.75
CA LYS A 343 2.34 5.29 15.66
C LYS A 343 2.21 3.82 15.28
N LEU A 344 1.69 3.55 14.09
CA LEU A 344 1.77 2.23 13.48
C LEU A 344 3.15 2.06 12.84
N THR A 345 3.90 1.09 13.36
CA THR A 345 5.27 0.84 12.91
C THR A 345 5.39 -0.36 11.99
N ASP A 346 4.32 -1.10 11.77
CA ASP A 346 4.30 -2.32 10.99
C ASP A 346 3.94 -2.05 9.53
N HIS A 347 4.62 -2.78 8.63
CA HIS A 347 4.30 -2.85 7.21
C HIS A 347 3.83 -4.27 6.89
N TYR A 348 3.06 -4.44 5.82
CA TYR A 348 2.29 -5.67 5.56
C TYR A 348 2.66 -6.30 4.22
N GLN A 349 2.54 -7.63 4.17
CA GLN A 349 2.56 -8.41 2.95
C GLN A 349 1.15 -8.95 2.69
N PHE A 350 0.57 -8.69 1.52
CA PHE A 350 -0.70 -9.27 1.08
C PHE A 350 -0.43 -10.35 0.03
N LEU A 351 -0.56 -11.61 0.45
CA LEU A 351 -0.18 -12.78 -0.36
C LEU A 351 -1.40 -13.51 -0.88
N GLY A 352 -1.45 -13.79 -2.17
CA GLY A 352 -2.53 -14.59 -2.79
C GLY A 352 -2.62 -14.43 -4.29
N ASN A 353 -3.43 -15.28 -4.91
CA ASN A 353 -3.66 -15.33 -6.34
C ASN A 353 -4.38 -14.08 -6.89
N PRO A 354 -4.43 -13.87 -8.22
CA PRO A 354 -5.18 -12.77 -8.81
C PRO A 354 -6.67 -12.83 -8.42
N GLY A 355 -7.29 -11.66 -8.27
CA GLY A 355 -8.73 -11.57 -8.03
C GLY A 355 -9.20 -12.05 -6.65
N THR A 356 -8.31 -12.29 -5.68
CA THR A 356 -8.67 -12.59 -4.28
C THR A 356 -9.03 -11.36 -3.45
N GLY A 357 -9.01 -10.16 -4.05
CA GLY A 357 -9.45 -8.94 -3.41
C GLY A 357 -8.36 -8.14 -2.70
N LYS A 358 -7.05 -8.42 -2.88
CA LYS A 358 -5.94 -7.74 -2.21
C LYS A 358 -6.05 -6.21 -2.25
N THR A 359 -6.20 -5.62 -3.44
CA THR A 359 -6.30 -4.16 -3.61
C THR A 359 -7.57 -3.58 -2.97
N THR A 360 -8.71 -4.29 -3.11
CA THR A 360 -9.98 -3.85 -2.49
C THR A 360 -9.86 -3.85 -0.97
N MET A 361 -9.24 -4.88 -0.41
CA MET A 361 -9.02 -4.98 1.03
C MET A 361 -7.98 -3.99 1.52
N ALA A 362 -6.93 -3.68 0.74
CA ALA A 362 -5.97 -2.63 1.08
C ALA A 362 -6.65 -1.26 1.21
N ARG A 363 -7.64 -0.97 0.38
CA ARG A 363 -8.44 0.26 0.45
C ARG A 363 -9.29 0.32 1.73
N LEU A 364 -10.02 -0.76 2.03
CA LEU A 364 -10.80 -0.84 3.27
C LEU A 364 -9.91 -0.85 4.52
N PHE A 365 -8.73 -1.47 4.43
CA PHE A 365 -7.72 -1.44 5.48
C PHE A 365 -7.23 -0.01 5.75
N ALA A 366 -6.94 0.77 4.71
CA ALA A 366 -6.54 2.16 4.84
C ALA A 366 -7.65 3.03 5.47
N GLU A 367 -8.92 2.82 5.06
CA GLU A 367 -10.08 3.48 5.67
C GLU A 367 -10.26 3.07 7.14
N ALA A 368 -10.05 1.80 7.47
CA ALA A 368 -10.12 1.31 8.85
C ALA A 368 -9.05 1.97 9.74
N LEU A 369 -7.80 2.08 9.25
CA LEU A 369 -6.73 2.74 9.97
C LEU A 369 -7.01 4.24 10.20
N ASN A 370 -7.67 4.90 9.25
CA ASN A 370 -8.12 6.28 9.41
C ASN A 370 -9.24 6.38 10.45
N ALA A 371 -10.25 5.51 10.36
CA ALA A 371 -11.38 5.49 11.31
C ALA A 371 -10.92 5.21 12.75
N LEU A 372 -9.88 4.39 12.92
CA LEU A 372 -9.23 4.13 14.20
C LEU A 372 -8.31 5.27 14.66
N GLY A 373 -8.08 6.29 13.82
CA GLY A 373 -7.19 7.41 14.09
C GLY A 373 -5.69 7.06 14.09
N ALA A 374 -5.34 5.92 13.50
CA ALA A 374 -3.95 5.47 13.33
C ALA A 374 -3.25 6.17 12.17
N LEU A 375 -4.00 6.49 11.12
CA LEU A 375 -3.54 7.28 9.98
C LEU A 375 -4.42 8.54 9.84
N PRO A 376 -3.82 9.71 9.65
CA PRO A 376 -4.57 10.97 9.62
C PRO A 376 -5.45 11.13 8.39
N ILE A 377 -5.12 10.50 7.26
CA ILE A 377 -5.82 10.67 5.98
C ILE A 377 -6.47 9.37 5.51
N GLY A 378 -5.75 8.24 5.52
CA GLY A 378 -6.24 6.93 5.12
C GLY A 378 -6.50 6.78 3.61
N GLN A 379 -5.82 7.57 2.76
CA GLN A 379 -5.81 7.36 1.32
C GLN A 379 -5.00 6.11 0.97
N LEU A 380 -5.35 5.48 -0.15
CA LEU A 380 -4.57 4.41 -0.75
C LEU A 380 -3.89 4.92 -2.03
N VAL A 381 -2.56 4.87 -2.05
CA VAL A 381 -1.75 5.12 -3.26
C VAL A 381 -1.33 3.77 -3.82
N GLU A 382 -1.90 3.40 -4.97
CA GLU A 382 -1.60 2.15 -5.67
C GLU A 382 -0.47 2.40 -6.66
N VAL A 383 0.57 1.57 -6.60
CA VAL A 383 1.72 1.66 -7.51
C VAL A 383 2.16 0.27 -7.97
N SER A 384 2.74 0.24 -9.15
CA SER A 384 3.35 -0.93 -9.76
C SER A 384 4.82 -0.66 -10.09
N ARG A 385 5.54 -1.64 -10.64
CA ARG A 385 6.90 -1.43 -11.15
C ARG A 385 6.99 -0.23 -12.11
N ALA A 386 6.01 -0.06 -12.99
CA ALA A 386 6.03 1.01 -14.00
C ALA A 386 6.02 2.42 -13.39
N ASP A 387 5.41 2.57 -12.22
CA ASP A 387 5.33 3.84 -11.50
C ASP A 387 6.62 4.16 -10.72
N LEU A 388 7.35 3.13 -10.30
CA LEU A 388 8.50 3.24 -9.40
C LEU A 388 9.84 3.19 -10.13
N VAL A 389 10.00 2.31 -11.14
CA VAL A 389 11.25 2.07 -11.82
C VAL A 389 11.36 2.91 -13.10
N SER A 390 12.48 3.63 -13.24
CA SER A 390 12.80 4.42 -14.43
C SER A 390 13.90 3.73 -15.25
N ASN A 391 13.95 4.04 -16.54
CA ASN A 391 15.04 3.63 -17.42
C ASN A 391 16.24 4.63 -17.41
N TYR A 392 16.15 5.70 -16.60
CA TYR A 392 17.19 6.74 -16.52
C TYR A 392 17.89 6.67 -15.17
N VAL A 393 19.22 6.81 -15.19
CA VAL A 393 20.06 6.79 -13.98
C VAL A 393 19.66 7.90 -13.01
N GLY A 394 19.44 7.56 -11.74
CA GLY A 394 19.10 8.50 -10.65
C GLY A 394 17.67 9.04 -10.67
N ASP A 395 16.78 8.55 -11.54
CA ASP A 395 15.37 8.93 -11.58
C ASP A 395 14.49 7.95 -10.77
N THR A 396 14.88 6.69 -10.65
CA THR A 396 14.15 5.66 -9.89
C THR A 396 13.97 6.05 -8.43
N ALA A 397 15.03 6.42 -7.73
CA ALA A 397 14.95 6.85 -6.34
C ALA A 397 14.02 8.06 -6.15
N LYS A 398 14.04 9.02 -7.08
CA LYS A 398 13.14 10.19 -7.04
C LYS A 398 11.69 9.81 -7.19
N ARG A 399 11.36 8.87 -8.11
CA ARG A 399 10.00 8.37 -8.31
C ARG A 399 9.49 7.65 -7.08
N VAL A 400 10.30 6.76 -6.51
CA VAL A 400 9.95 6.05 -5.26
C VAL A 400 9.67 7.07 -4.15
N MET A 401 10.58 8.05 -3.92
CA MET A 401 10.38 9.06 -2.88
C MET A 401 9.12 9.89 -3.11
N ALA A 402 8.81 10.27 -4.36
CA ALA A 402 7.60 11.02 -4.70
C ALA A 402 6.32 10.21 -4.37
N LYS A 403 6.31 8.89 -4.64
CA LYS A 403 5.17 8.01 -4.30
C LYS A 403 5.01 7.82 -2.78
N PHE A 404 6.11 7.74 -2.06
CA PHE A 404 6.07 7.76 -0.59
C PHE A 404 5.54 9.09 -0.05
N ASP A 405 5.90 10.22 -0.66
CA ASP A 405 5.40 11.55 -0.28
C ASP A 405 3.89 11.67 -0.55
N GLU A 406 3.41 11.14 -1.68
CA GLU A 406 1.99 11.08 -2.04
C GLU A 406 1.19 10.21 -1.04
N ALA A 407 1.78 9.13 -0.52
CA ALA A 407 1.15 8.21 0.41
C ALA A 407 1.22 8.66 1.89
N MET A 408 1.85 9.78 2.18
CA MET A 408 2.00 10.25 3.56
C MET A 408 0.65 10.41 4.26
N GLY A 409 0.56 9.89 5.48
CA GLY A 409 -0.70 9.86 6.25
C GLY A 409 -1.72 8.81 5.83
N GLY A 410 -1.38 7.97 4.85
CA GLY A 410 -2.21 6.90 4.30
C GLY A 410 -1.44 5.60 4.09
N VAL A 411 -1.81 4.87 3.06
CA VAL A 411 -1.25 3.56 2.70
C VAL A 411 -0.63 3.60 1.31
N LEU A 412 0.61 3.17 1.18
CA LEU A 412 1.27 2.88 -0.10
C LEU A 412 1.10 1.39 -0.39
N PHE A 413 0.41 1.06 -1.47
CA PHE A 413 0.18 -0.31 -1.92
C PHE A 413 1.00 -0.59 -3.18
N ILE A 414 1.96 -1.51 -3.07
CA ILE A 414 2.83 -1.92 -4.17
C ILE A 414 2.33 -3.27 -4.69
N ASP A 415 1.66 -3.26 -5.84
CA ASP A 415 1.16 -4.50 -6.44
C ASP A 415 2.24 -5.21 -7.23
N GLU A 416 2.19 -6.54 -7.21
CA GLU A 416 3.16 -7.42 -7.85
C GLU A 416 4.62 -7.02 -7.52
N ALA A 417 4.91 -6.77 -6.23
CA ALA A 417 6.18 -6.24 -5.77
C ALA A 417 7.40 -7.08 -6.21
N TYR A 418 7.24 -8.39 -6.39
CA TYR A 418 8.28 -9.27 -6.96
C TYR A 418 8.72 -8.83 -8.36
N SER A 419 7.86 -8.13 -9.11
CA SER A 419 8.19 -7.60 -10.44
C SER A 419 9.18 -6.44 -10.41
N LEU A 420 9.44 -5.84 -9.24
CA LEU A 420 10.40 -4.73 -9.10
C LEU A 420 11.79 -5.13 -9.61
N LYS A 421 12.19 -6.39 -9.44
CA LYS A 421 13.45 -6.93 -9.95
C LYS A 421 13.18 -8.09 -10.91
N ASN A 422 13.33 -7.85 -12.21
CA ASN A 422 13.04 -8.83 -13.26
C ASN A 422 14.21 -9.80 -13.58
N SER A 423 15.45 -9.46 -13.18
CA SER A 423 16.64 -10.28 -13.40
C SER A 423 17.72 -9.92 -12.39
N GLU A 424 18.75 -10.77 -12.28
CA GLU A 424 19.89 -10.49 -11.38
C GLU A 424 20.65 -9.20 -11.75
N ASN A 425 20.64 -8.82 -13.03
CA ASN A 425 21.30 -7.62 -13.55
C ASN A 425 20.40 -6.38 -13.61
N ASP A 426 19.23 -6.40 -12.99
CA ASP A 426 18.29 -5.27 -12.97
C ASP A 426 18.69 -4.25 -11.88
N ASN A 427 19.65 -3.40 -12.22
CA ASN A 427 20.18 -2.37 -11.31
C ASN A 427 19.11 -1.33 -10.92
N PHE A 428 18.21 -0.96 -11.84
CA PHE A 428 17.15 0.00 -11.55
C PHE A 428 16.09 -0.57 -10.62
N GLY A 429 15.76 -1.86 -10.79
CA GLY A 429 14.89 -2.56 -9.85
C GLY A 429 15.51 -2.67 -8.46
N GLN A 430 16.81 -2.95 -8.36
CA GLN A 430 17.51 -2.97 -7.09
C GLN A 430 17.54 -1.58 -6.42
N GLU A 431 17.80 -0.49 -7.19
CA GLU A 431 17.73 0.89 -6.69
C GLU A 431 16.34 1.22 -6.12
N ALA A 432 15.26 0.75 -6.76
CA ALA A 432 13.91 0.92 -6.25
C ALA A 432 13.71 0.20 -4.90
N ILE A 433 14.14 -1.06 -4.80
CA ILE A 433 14.03 -1.87 -3.57
C ILE A 433 14.79 -1.20 -2.42
N ASP A 434 16.04 -0.80 -2.63
CA ASP A 434 16.88 -0.17 -1.61
C ASP A 434 16.28 1.17 -1.14
N THR A 435 15.69 1.93 -2.08
CA THR A 435 14.99 3.19 -1.76
C THR A 435 13.71 2.93 -0.98
N ILE A 436 12.93 1.88 -1.33
CA ILE A 436 11.73 1.48 -0.59
C ILE A 436 12.08 1.09 0.85
N ILE A 437 13.12 0.30 1.04
CA ILE A 437 13.62 -0.12 2.37
C ILE A 437 13.96 1.12 3.21
N THR A 438 14.71 2.04 2.63
CA THR A 438 15.14 3.28 3.30
C THR A 438 13.95 4.19 3.64
N CYS A 439 13.03 4.39 2.69
CA CYS A 439 11.86 5.24 2.89
C CYS A 439 10.88 4.64 3.90
N ALA A 440 10.68 3.32 3.89
CA ALA A 440 9.81 2.63 4.84
C ALA A 440 10.32 2.80 6.29
N GLU A 441 11.63 2.71 6.50
CA GLU A 441 12.24 2.92 7.81
C GLU A 441 12.15 4.38 8.25
N ASN A 442 12.58 5.33 7.41
CA ASN A 442 12.64 6.74 7.76
C ASN A 442 11.25 7.35 8.02
N ARG A 443 10.22 6.83 7.35
CA ARG A 443 8.83 7.30 7.48
C ARG A 443 7.97 6.39 8.34
N ARG A 444 8.57 5.53 9.13
CA ARG A 444 7.91 4.62 10.05
C ARG A 444 6.98 5.37 11.01
N GLY A 445 5.73 4.92 11.11
CA GLY A 445 4.70 5.59 11.91
C GLY A 445 4.03 6.80 11.27
N LYS A 446 4.40 7.18 10.04
CA LYS A 446 3.77 8.27 9.27
C LYS A 446 2.91 7.75 8.12
N LEU A 447 3.19 6.56 7.61
CA LEU A 447 2.41 5.84 6.61
C LEU A 447 2.55 4.32 6.82
N VAL A 448 1.67 3.56 6.22
CA VAL A 448 1.77 2.09 6.15
C VAL A 448 2.09 1.67 4.72
N VAL A 449 3.05 0.77 4.55
CA VAL A 449 3.36 0.19 3.24
C VAL A 449 2.81 -1.23 3.19
N ILE A 450 2.13 -1.56 2.12
CA ILE A 450 1.65 -2.91 1.82
C ILE A 450 2.30 -3.35 0.52
N ILE A 451 3.04 -4.46 0.55
CA ILE A 451 3.55 -5.12 -0.65
C ILE A 451 2.67 -6.33 -0.96
N ALA A 452 2.25 -6.46 -2.20
CA ALA A 452 1.33 -7.51 -2.60
C ALA A 452 1.89 -8.34 -3.76
N GLY A 453 1.50 -9.61 -3.83
CA GLY A 453 1.89 -10.49 -4.93
C GLY A 453 1.45 -11.93 -4.71
N TYR A 454 1.92 -12.83 -5.58
CA TYR A 454 1.68 -14.26 -5.49
C TYR A 454 2.56 -14.87 -4.41
N THR A 455 2.02 -15.81 -3.65
CA THR A 455 2.68 -16.37 -2.46
C THR A 455 4.07 -16.91 -2.74
N LYS A 456 4.26 -17.66 -3.85
CA LYS A 456 5.55 -18.26 -4.18
C LYS A 456 6.57 -17.19 -4.61
N GLU A 457 6.18 -16.35 -5.56
CA GLU A 457 7.02 -15.29 -6.14
C GLU A 457 7.43 -14.28 -5.07
N MET A 458 6.51 -13.94 -4.16
CA MET A 458 6.81 -13.08 -3.01
C MET A 458 7.75 -13.76 -2.01
N GLY A 459 7.62 -15.08 -1.77
CA GLY A 459 8.56 -15.84 -0.94
C GLY A 459 9.98 -15.75 -1.47
N GLU A 460 10.18 -16.05 -2.75
CA GLU A 460 11.47 -15.96 -3.45
C GLU A 460 12.03 -14.51 -3.42
N PHE A 461 11.17 -13.52 -3.61
CA PHE A 461 11.54 -12.09 -3.57
C PHE A 461 11.99 -11.64 -2.17
N MET A 462 11.31 -12.10 -1.12
CA MET A 462 11.65 -11.76 0.26
C MET A 462 12.94 -12.46 0.73
N GLU A 463 13.16 -13.73 0.33
CA GLU A 463 14.39 -14.46 0.61
C GLU A 463 15.62 -13.79 -0.03
N ALA A 464 15.46 -13.27 -1.24
CA ALA A 464 16.51 -12.55 -1.95
C ALA A 464 16.84 -11.17 -1.33
N ASN A 465 15.95 -10.62 -0.49
CA ASN A 465 16.05 -9.26 0.05
C ASN A 465 15.80 -9.22 1.56
N SER A 466 16.78 -9.60 2.37
CA SER A 466 16.69 -9.66 3.84
C SER A 466 16.27 -8.33 4.49
N GLY A 467 16.60 -7.19 3.86
CA GLY A 467 16.19 -5.86 4.29
C GLY A 467 14.68 -5.65 4.22
N LEU A 468 14.00 -6.20 3.19
CA LEU A 468 12.54 -6.20 3.11
C LEU A 468 11.93 -7.13 4.16
N ALA A 469 12.46 -8.36 4.31
CA ALA A 469 11.93 -9.35 5.23
C ALA A 469 11.85 -8.85 6.68
N SER A 470 12.82 -8.05 7.12
CA SER A 470 12.85 -7.49 8.47
C SER A 470 11.80 -6.39 8.71
N ARG A 471 11.35 -5.69 7.67
CA ARG A 471 10.41 -4.56 7.75
C ARG A 471 8.96 -4.95 7.44
N PHE A 472 8.79 -5.91 6.55
CA PHE A 472 7.48 -6.41 6.12
C PHE A 472 7.19 -7.77 6.79
N ASN A 473 7.13 -7.79 8.11
CA ASN A 473 6.99 -9.02 8.90
C ASN A 473 5.54 -9.45 9.16
N LYS A 474 4.56 -8.60 8.84
CA LYS A 474 3.14 -8.88 8.99
C LYS A 474 2.57 -9.44 7.68
N VAL A 475 2.17 -10.69 7.70
CA VAL A 475 1.63 -11.39 6.53
C VAL A 475 0.13 -11.55 6.66
N VAL A 476 -0.60 -11.18 5.61
CA VAL A 476 -2.04 -11.41 5.44
C VAL A 476 -2.24 -12.26 4.18
N ASN A 477 -2.76 -13.47 4.36
CA ASN A 477 -2.99 -14.39 3.24
C ASN A 477 -4.39 -14.21 2.67
N PHE A 478 -4.47 -14.28 1.36
CA PHE A 478 -5.69 -14.25 0.58
C PHE A 478 -5.83 -15.59 -0.16
N PRO A 479 -6.45 -16.59 0.48
CA PRO A 479 -6.63 -17.89 -0.15
C PRO A 479 -7.57 -17.81 -1.34
N ASP A 480 -7.49 -18.79 -2.22
CA ASP A 480 -8.47 -18.92 -3.32
C ASP A 480 -9.87 -19.10 -2.76
N TYR A 481 -10.84 -18.44 -3.38
CA TYR A 481 -12.24 -18.63 -3.06
C TYR A 481 -12.69 -20.02 -3.43
N ASN A 482 -13.37 -20.72 -2.53
CA ASN A 482 -14.00 -22.00 -2.85
C ASN A 482 -15.27 -21.80 -3.71
N GLY A 483 -15.85 -22.90 -4.24
CA GLY A 483 -17.00 -22.82 -5.13
C GLY A 483 -18.21 -22.12 -4.52
N ALA A 484 -18.47 -22.30 -3.23
CA ALA A 484 -19.55 -21.63 -2.53
C ALA A 484 -19.31 -20.11 -2.45
N GLN A 485 -18.08 -19.69 -2.17
CA GLN A 485 -17.68 -18.28 -2.12
C GLN A 485 -17.74 -17.62 -3.51
N LEU A 486 -17.27 -18.31 -4.56
CA LEU A 486 -17.40 -17.84 -5.95
C LEU A 486 -18.86 -17.67 -6.36
N THR A 487 -19.73 -18.60 -5.94
CA THR A 487 -21.18 -18.51 -6.15
C THR A 487 -21.78 -17.27 -5.45
N GLN A 488 -21.37 -17.00 -4.22
CA GLN A 488 -21.82 -15.81 -3.48
C GLN A 488 -21.36 -14.52 -4.16
N ILE A 489 -20.10 -14.48 -4.65
CA ILE A 489 -19.57 -13.33 -5.40
C ILE A 489 -20.38 -13.11 -6.67
N PHE A 490 -20.69 -14.18 -7.42
CA PHE A 490 -21.50 -14.10 -8.64
C PHE A 490 -22.91 -13.56 -8.36
N LYS A 491 -23.60 -14.12 -7.35
CA LYS A 491 -24.92 -13.65 -6.92
C LYS A 491 -24.87 -12.20 -6.43
N GLY A 492 -23.79 -11.80 -5.77
CA GLY A 492 -23.55 -10.41 -5.38
C GLY A 492 -23.44 -9.50 -6.60
N MET A 493 -22.72 -9.88 -7.64
CA MET A 493 -22.61 -9.12 -8.89
C MET A 493 -23.96 -8.96 -9.58
N LEU A 494 -24.79 -10.01 -9.62
CA LEU A 494 -26.14 -9.95 -10.17
C LEU A 494 -27.02 -8.93 -9.42
N LYS A 495 -27.00 -9.01 -8.09
CA LYS A 495 -27.82 -8.16 -7.22
C LYS A 495 -27.45 -6.67 -7.29
N HIS A 496 -26.14 -6.37 -7.45
CA HIS A 496 -25.63 -4.99 -7.46
C HIS A 496 -25.44 -4.44 -8.87
N SER A 497 -25.85 -5.18 -9.93
CA SER A 497 -25.90 -4.66 -11.29
C SER A 497 -27.02 -3.61 -11.42
N GLU A 498 -26.86 -2.63 -12.28
CA GLU A 498 -27.86 -1.57 -12.53
C GLU A 498 -29.20 -2.17 -13.01
N GLU A 499 -29.14 -3.24 -13.81
CA GLU A 499 -30.29 -3.92 -14.36
C GLU A 499 -30.95 -4.90 -13.39
N HIS A 500 -30.33 -5.20 -12.23
CA HIS A 500 -30.83 -6.15 -11.24
C HIS A 500 -31.16 -7.53 -11.83
N TYR A 501 -30.17 -8.18 -12.44
CA TYR A 501 -30.32 -9.52 -13.03
C TYR A 501 -30.66 -10.57 -11.97
N VAL A 502 -31.49 -11.56 -12.37
CA VAL A 502 -31.88 -12.70 -11.56
C VAL A 502 -31.57 -14.01 -12.28
N LEU A 503 -31.36 -15.08 -11.55
CA LEU A 503 -31.19 -16.41 -12.11
C LEU A 503 -32.52 -17.08 -12.38
N SER A 504 -32.60 -17.88 -13.46
CA SER A 504 -33.71 -18.82 -13.63
C SER A 504 -33.69 -19.90 -12.55
N SER A 505 -34.81 -20.57 -12.28
CA SER A 505 -34.91 -21.62 -11.26
C SER A 505 -33.87 -22.70 -11.43
N ASP A 506 -33.60 -23.14 -12.68
CA ASP A 506 -32.58 -24.11 -13.00
C ASP A 506 -31.17 -23.60 -12.74
N ALA A 507 -30.88 -22.36 -13.12
CA ALA A 507 -29.59 -21.76 -12.90
C ALA A 507 -29.30 -21.54 -11.40
N GLU A 508 -30.32 -21.19 -10.59
CA GLU A 508 -30.21 -21.05 -9.13
C GLU A 508 -29.75 -22.36 -8.46
N ILE A 509 -30.21 -23.52 -8.95
CA ILE A 509 -29.84 -24.84 -8.44
C ILE A 509 -28.44 -25.25 -8.94
N GLN A 510 -28.09 -24.95 -10.19
CA GLN A 510 -26.90 -25.50 -10.84
C GLN A 510 -25.66 -24.65 -10.76
N VAL A 511 -25.81 -23.32 -10.52
CA VAL A 511 -24.70 -22.37 -10.48
C VAL A 511 -23.64 -22.70 -9.42
N GLY A 512 -24.07 -23.28 -8.30
CA GLY A 512 -23.16 -23.77 -7.26
C GLY A 512 -22.23 -24.87 -7.79
N ASN A 513 -22.80 -25.88 -8.45
CA ASN A 513 -22.03 -26.96 -9.05
C ASN A 513 -21.09 -26.48 -10.17
N PHE A 514 -21.48 -25.43 -10.89
CA PHE A 514 -20.63 -24.80 -11.90
C PHE A 514 -19.36 -24.20 -11.27
N PHE A 515 -19.51 -23.40 -10.22
CA PHE A 515 -18.37 -22.78 -9.55
C PHE A 515 -17.55 -23.77 -8.73
N ASP A 516 -18.14 -24.84 -8.19
CA ASP A 516 -17.39 -25.92 -7.55
C ASP A 516 -16.49 -26.64 -8.56
N ARG A 517 -16.99 -26.94 -9.77
CA ARG A 517 -16.17 -27.49 -10.86
C ARG A 517 -15.05 -26.54 -11.28
N MET A 518 -15.35 -25.24 -11.36
CA MET A 518 -14.34 -24.21 -11.67
C MET A 518 -13.23 -24.19 -10.62
N TYR A 519 -13.57 -24.23 -9.33
CA TYR A 519 -12.62 -24.27 -8.22
C TYR A 519 -11.78 -25.56 -8.23
N GLN A 520 -12.38 -26.72 -8.48
CA GLN A 520 -11.67 -28.00 -8.55
C GLN A 520 -10.69 -28.06 -9.72
N GLY A 521 -11.05 -27.46 -10.86
CA GLY A 521 -10.20 -27.39 -12.05
C GLY A 521 -9.26 -26.19 -12.11
N ARG A 522 -9.04 -25.49 -10.96
CA ARG A 522 -8.22 -24.29 -10.93
C ARG A 522 -6.74 -24.57 -11.18
N VAL A 523 -6.12 -23.66 -11.88
CA VAL A 523 -4.67 -23.59 -12.08
C VAL A 523 -4.00 -22.84 -10.93
N ARG A 524 -2.67 -22.91 -10.83
CA ARG A 524 -1.89 -22.21 -9.82
C ARG A 524 -2.14 -20.68 -9.79
N THR A 525 -2.40 -20.08 -10.95
CA THR A 525 -2.68 -18.64 -11.11
C THR A 525 -4.17 -18.38 -11.30
N PHE A 526 -5.02 -19.12 -10.57
CA PHE A 526 -6.47 -18.99 -10.68
C PHE A 526 -6.95 -17.56 -10.43
N GLY A 527 -7.78 -17.04 -11.33
CA GLY A 527 -8.20 -15.63 -11.34
C GLY A 527 -9.31 -15.26 -10.34
N ASN A 528 -9.83 -16.21 -9.56
CA ASN A 528 -10.81 -15.99 -8.49
C ASN A 528 -11.98 -15.09 -8.90
N ALA A 529 -12.22 -13.95 -8.24
CA ALA A 529 -13.31 -13.03 -8.57
C ALA A 529 -13.16 -12.41 -9.98
N ARG A 530 -11.96 -12.38 -10.57
CA ARG A 530 -11.80 -11.97 -11.98
C ARG A 530 -12.46 -12.99 -12.91
N GLU A 531 -12.29 -14.31 -12.64
CA GLU A 531 -12.97 -15.34 -13.39
C GLU A 531 -14.49 -15.27 -13.22
N VAL A 532 -14.97 -15.03 -12.00
CA VAL A 532 -16.41 -14.83 -11.75
C VAL A 532 -16.93 -13.64 -12.56
N ARG A 533 -16.18 -12.55 -12.64
CA ARG A 533 -16.55 -11.38 -13.45
C ARG A 533 -16.57 -11.69 -14.94
N ASN A 534 -15.64 -12.50 -15.42
CA ASN A 534 -15.64 -12.97 -16.81
C ASN A 534 -16.89 -13.81 -17.10
N VAL A 535 -17.27 -14.69 -16.18
CA VAL A 535 -18.51 -15.49 -16.28
C VAL A 535 -19.73 -14.57 -16.28
N PHE A 536 -19.80 -13.59 -15.39
CA PHE A 536 -20.88 -12.61 -15.35
C PHE A 536 -21.01 -11.82 -16.66
N ASN A 537 -19.92 -11.27 -17.17
CA ASN A 537 -19.92 -10.51 -18.42
C ASN A 537 -20.36 -11.37 -19.60
N ARG A 538 -19.91 -12.62 -19.66
CA ARG A 538 -20.32 -13.59 -20.68
C ARG A 538 -21.81 -13.91 -20.56
N ALA A 539 -22.30 -14.17 -19.36
CA ALA A 539 -23.72 -14.48 -19.12
C ALA A 539 -24.64 -13.34 -19.55
N VAL A 540 -24.27 -12.08 -19.24
CA VAL A 540 -25.00 -10.89 -19.67
C VAL A 540 -24.95 -10.73 -21.19
N SER A 541 -23.80 -10.98 -21.83
CA SER A 541 -23.68 -10.93 -23.29
C SER A 541 -24.54 -11.99 -23.97
N SER A 542 -24.53 -13.22 -23.46
CA SER A 542 -25.33 -14.35 -23.96
C SER A 542 -26.82 -14.06 -23.80
N LEU A 543 -27.27 -13.57 -22.65
CA LEU A 543 -28.63 -13.13 -22.40
C LEU A 543 -29.06 -12.07 -23.43
N ARG A 544 -28.24 -11.06 -23.67
CA ARG A 544 -28.55 -10.01 -24.66
C ARG A 544 -28.69 -10.59 -26.08
N SER A 545 -27.81 -11.50 -26.47
CA SER A 545 -27.88 -12.18 -27.76
C SER A 545 -29.17 -13.01 -27.88
N ARG A 546 -29.51 -13.78 -26.85
CA ARG A 546 -30.75 -14.59 -26.77
C ARG A 546 -32.00 -13.69 -26.88
N MET A 547 -32.01 -12.52 -26.23
CA MET A 547 -33.13 -11.58 -26.32
C MET A 547 -33.31 -10.97 -27.72
N VAL A 548 -32.18 -10.67 -28.40
CA VAL A 548 -32.23 -10.20 -29.80
C VAL A 548 -32.83 -11.27 -30.73
N GLU A 549 -32.44 -12.52 -30.52
CA GLU A 549 -32.97 -13.64 -31.33
C GLU A 549 -34.45 -13.93 -31.03
N ALA A 550 -34.85 -13.88 -29.75
CA ALA A 550 -36.24 -14.04 -29.34
C ALA A 550 -37.13 -12.95 -29.93
N ARG A 551 -36.65 -11.72 -30.00
CA ARG A 551 -37.38 -10.59 -30.67
C ARG A 551 -37.50 -10.81 -32.17
N LYS A 552 -36.46 -11.31 -32.83
CA LYS A 552 -36.52 -11.63 -34.29
C LYS A 552 -37.51 -12.76 -34.59
N ASN A 553 -37.58 -13.76 -33.73
CA ASN A 553 -38.42 -14.95 -33.92
C ASN A 553 -39.82 -14.80 -33.31
N GLY A 554 -40.16 -13.65 -32.74
CA GLY A 554 -41.47 -13.38 -32.14
C GLY A 554 -41.76 -14.16 -30.84
N SER A 555 -40.74 -14.72 -30.19
CA SER A 555 -40.85 -15.52 -28.94
C SER A 555 -40.43 -14.69 -27.69
N TYR A 556 -40.28 -13.41 -27.81
CA TYR A 556 -39.90 -12.52 -26.68
C TYR A 556 -41.07 -12.32 -25.72
N HIS A 557 -40.81 -12.45 -24.42
CA HIS A 557 -41.72 -12.09 -23.34
C HIS A 557 -41.11 -11.00 -22.46
N GLU A 558 -41.92 -10.05 -22.03
CA GLU A 558 -41.52 -8.96 -21.17
C GLU A 558 -41.05 -9.49 -19.79
N GLY A 559 -39.87 -9.05 -19.32
CA GLY A 559 -39.25 -9.50 -18.07
C GLY A 559 -38.16 -10.56 -18.24
N GLU A 560 -38.08 -11.24 -19.40
CA GLU A 560 -37.02 -12.22 -19.67
C GLU A 560 -35.64 -11.59 -19.86
N GLU A 561 -35.57 -10.30 -20.18
CA GLU A 561 -34.34 -9.54 -20.36
C GLU A 561 -33.49 -9.40 -19.08
N ARG A 562 -34.02 -9.82 -17.92
CA ARG A 562 -33.29 -9.83 -16.64
C ARG A 562 -33.02 -11.23 -16.12
N ILE A 563 -33.50 -12.27 -16.80
CA ILE A 563 -33.39 -13.67 -16.35
C ILE A 563 -32.22 -14.34 -17.04
N ILE A 564 -31.16 -14.59 -16.28
CA ILE A 564 -29.99 -15.35 -16.72
C ILE A 564 -30.25 -16.84 -16.53
N THR A 565 -30.11 -17.60 -17.59
CA THR A 565 -30.24 -19.08 -17.59
C THR A 565 -28.88 -19.75 -17.44
N MET A 566 -28.88 -21.07 -17.14
CA MET A 566 -27.64 -21.82 -17.06
C MET A 566 -26.88 -21.83 -18.39
N ASN A 567 -27.59 -21.83 -19.52
CA ASN A 567 -27.00 -21.75 -20.86
C ASN A 567 -26.27 -20.42 -21.06
N ASP A 568 -26.80 -19.29 -20.53
CA ASP A 568 -26.13 -18.00 -20.60
C ASP A 568 -24.81 -18.01 -19.79
N ILE A 569 -24.77 -18.73 -18.67
CA ILE A 569 -23.57 -18.88 -17.80
C ILE A 569 -22.51 -19.77 -18.44
N GLU A 570 -22.91 -20.94 -18.95
CA GLU A 570 -21.99 -21.91 -19.56
C GLU A 570 -21.50 -21.48 -20.94
N GLY A 571 -22.31 -20.73 -21.70
CA GLY A 571 -22.04 -20.26 -23.06
C GLY A 571 -22.26 -21.34 -24.13
N GLU A 572 -22.54 -20.93 -25.37
CA GLU A 572 -22.80 -21.85 -26.49
C GLU A 572 -21.59 -22.69 -26.91
N GLU A 573 -20.37 -22.23 -26.65
CA GLU A 573 -19.14 -23.01 -26.96
C GLU A 573 -18.96 -24.24 -26.09
N THR A 574 -19.64 -24.32 -24.97
CA THR A 574 -19.66 -25.51 -24.10
C THR A 574 -20.87 -26.38 -24.40
N GLY A 575 -21.12 -26.73 -25.64
CA GLY A 575 -22.26 -27.48 -26.12
C GLY A 575 -22.94 -28.35 -25.05
N LYS A 576 -24.27 -28.54 -25.17
CA LYS A 576 -25.06 -29.43 -24.32
C LYS A 576 -24.18 -30.46 -23.64
N VAL A 577 -24.07 -30.47 -22.31
CA VAL A 577 -23.34 -31.52 -21.60
C VAL A 577 -24.09 -32.80 -21.92
N LEU A 578 -23.65 -33.45 -23.00
CA LEU A 578 -24.18 -34.73 -23.41
C LEU A 578 -24.02 -35.69 -22.23
N SER A 579 -25.04 -36.47 -21.94
CA SER A 579 -24.91 -37.54 -20.94
C SER A 579 -23.77 -38.48 -21.34
N VAL A 580 -23.18 -39.17 -20.38
CA VAL A 580 -22.12 -40.17 -20.67
C VAL A 580 -22.57 -41.13 -21.72
N ASP A 581 -23.85 -41.55 -21.70
CA ASP A 581 -24.42 -42.49 -22.61
C ASP A 581 -24.61 -41.89 -24.02
N GLU A 582 -24.97 -40.61 -24.15
CA GLU A 582 -25.03 -39.91 -25.45
C GLU A 582 -23.64 -39.71 -26.06
N VAL A 583 -22.62 -39.37 -25.25
CA VAL A 583 -21.24 -39.23 -25.77
C VAL A 583 -20.67 -40.59 -26.15
N LEU A 584 -20.93 -41.66 -25.39
CA LEU A 584 -20.52 -42.99 -25.73
C LEU A 584 -21.27 -43.52 -26.98
N ALA A 585 -22.54 -43.14 -27.17
CA ALA A 585 -23.29 -43.43 -28.39
C ALA A 585 -22.67 -42.72 -29.62
N SER A 586 -22.24 -41.47 -29.47
CA SER A 586 -21.57 -40.73 -30.56
C SER A 586 -20.22 -41.33 -31.00
N LEU A 587 -19.59 -42.16 -30.17
CA LEU A 587 -18.41 -42.93 -30.56
C LEU A 587 -18.73 -44.01 -31.60
N ASN A 588 -19.97 -44.47 -31.64
CA ASN A 588 -20.38 -45.46 -32.63
C ASN A 588 -20.48 -44.88 -34.06
N ASP A 589 -20.62 -43.57 -34.18
CA ASP A 589 -20.65 -42.86 -35.48
C ASP A 589 -19.26 -42.81 -36.14
N ILE A 590 -18.19 -43.07 -35.38
CA ILE A 590 -16.84 -43.17 -35.91
C ILE A 590 -16.67 -44.53 -36.61
N ILE A 591 -16.36 -44.49 -37.88
CA ILE A 591 -16.15 -45.71 -38.67
C ILE A 591 -14.81 -46.37 -38.31
N GLY A 592 -14.80 -47.64 -37.94
CA GLY A 592 -13.63 -48.41 -37.53
C GLY A 592 -13.22 -48.14 -36.07
N MET A 593 -11.96 -48.41 -35.69
CA MET A 593 -11.35 -48.23 -34.37
C MET A 593 -12.07 -48.97 -33.22
N ASP A 594 -12.57 -50.14 -33.44
CA ASP A 594 -13.37 -50.89 -32.47
C ASP A 594 -12.61 -51.18 -31.17
N GLN A 595 -11.29 -51.43 -31.23
CA GLN A 595 -10.45 -51.62 -30.06
C GLN A 595 -10.38 -50.34 -29.18
N VAL A 596 -10.22 -49.17 -29.81
CA VAL A 596 -10.17 -47.88 -29.10
C VAL A 596 -11.53 -47.59 -28.43
N LYS A 597 -12.63 -47.87 -29.13
CA LYS A 597 -14.00 -47.71 -28.58
C LYS A 597 -14.23 -48.59 -27.35
N GLU A 598 -13.80 -49.86 -27.40
CA GLU A 598 -13.92 -50.76 -26.26
C GLU A 598 -13.05 -50.36 -25.08
N GLN A 599 -11.82 -49.90 -25.33
CA GLN A 599 -10.94 -49.37 -24.28
C GLN A 599 -11.54 -48.12 -23.62
N LEU A 600 -12.12 -47.20 -24.39
CA LEU A 600 -12.79 -45.98 -23.86
C LEU A 600 -14.00 -46.36 -23.01
N LYS A 601 -14.83 -47.31 -23.45
CA LYS A 601 -15.95 -47.86 -22.67
C LYS A 601 -15.46 -48.50 -21.36
N SER A 602 -14.32 -49.19 -21.40
CA SER A 602 -13.71 -49.81 -20.22
C SER A 602 -13.22 -48.74 -19.20
N ILE A 603 -12.54 -47.70 -19.67
CA ILE A 603 -12.11 -46.56 -18.84
C ILE A 603 -13.33 -45.87 -18.22
N ALA A 604 -14.38 -45.63 -19.01
CA ALA A 604 -15.62 -45.02 -18.52
C ALA A 604 -16.27 -45.84 -17.40
N LYS A 605 -16.31 -47.20 -17.57
CA LYS A 605 -16.83 -48.10 -16.55
C LYS A 605 -15.99 -48.08 -15.26
N LYS A 606 -14.67 -48.09 -15.38
CA LYS A 606 -13.76 -48.02 -14.20
C LYS A 606 -13.99 -46.76 -13.39
N VAL A 607 -14.00 -45.59 -14.04
CA VAL A 607 -14.21 -44.29 -13.37
C VAL A 607 -15.59 -44.22 -12.71
N ARG A 608 -16.65 -44.70 -13.38
CA ARG A 608 -18.01 -44.76 -12.81
C ARG A 608 -18.07 -45.64 -11.55
N ASN A 609 -17.35 -46.75 -11.54
CA ASN A 609 -17.30 -47.66 -10.40
C ASN A 609 -16.49 -47.05 -9.23
N GLU A 610 -15.39 -46.38 -9.50
CA GLU A 610 -14.58 -45.71 -8.48
C GLU A 610 -15.34 -44.54 -7.83
N ARG A 611 -16.06 -43.75 -8.62
CA ARG A 611 -16.94 -42.68 -8.13
C ARG A 611 -18.04 -43.24 -7.21
N ARG A 612 -18.68 -44.30 -7.62
CA ARG A 612 -19.72 -44.97 -6.82
C ARG A 612 -19.20 -45.54 -5.51
N ARG A 613 -17.93 -46.01 -5.49
CA ARG A 613 -17.25 -46.43 -4.25
C ARG A 613 -16.94 -45.26 -3.33
N ALA A 614 -16.49 -44.13 -3.89
CA ALA A 614 -16.23 -42.92 -3.13
C ALA A 614 -17.52 -42.34 -2.51
N GLU A 615 -18.63 -42.32 -3.25
CA GLU A 615 -19.96 -41.92 -2.77
C GLU A 615 -20.48 -42.83 -1.64
N MET A 616 -20.08 -44.09 -1.60
CA MET A 616 -20.40 -45.04 -0.55
C MET A 616 -19.45 -45.03 0.65
N GLY A 617 -18.50 -44.06 0.69
CA GLY A 617 -17.53 -43.91 1.81
C GLY A 617 -16.43 -44.98 1.82
N ALA A 618 -16.33 -45.82 0.78
CA ALA A 618 -15.33 -46.90 0.66
C ALA A 618 -14.16 -46.48 -0.24
N GLY A 619 -13.33 -45.57 0.23
CA GLY A 619 -12.07 -45.20 -0.43
C GLY A 619 -11.95 -43.67 -0.65
N ASN A 620 -10.71 -43.16 -0.61
CA ASN A 620 -10.39 -41.82 -1.09
C ASN A 620 -10.66 -41.78 -2.60
N ALA A 621 -11.46 -40.84 -3.09
CA ALA A 621 -11.61 -40.50 -4.49
C ALA A 621 -10.31 -39.89 -5.04
N SER A 622 -9.21 -40.61 -4.99
CA SER A 622 -8.04 -40.38 -5.81
C SER A 622 -8.45 -40.80 -7.23
N LEU A 623 -9.03 -39.85 -7.95
CA LEU A 623 -9.22 -39.99 -9.39
C LEU A 623 -7.84 -40.27 -9.97
N THR A 624 -7.64 -41.49 -10.42
CA THR A 624 -6.40 -42.07 -10.93
C THR A 624 -5.77 -41.12 -11.95
N ASN A 625 -4.47 -40.89 -11.85
CA ASN A 625 -3.63 -40.28 -12.88
C ASN A 625 -3.82 -41.09 -14.18
N ILE A 626 -4.73 -40.65 -15.04
CA ILE A 626 -4.99 -41.28 -16.33
C ILE A 626 -4.29 -40.46 -17.39
N HIS A 627 -3.24 -41.04 -17.99
CA HIS A 627 -2.60 -40.50 -19.18
C HIS A 627 -2.63 -41.55 -20.27
N ILE A 628 -2.72 -41.12 -21.53
CA ILE A 628 -3.05 -42.02 -22.64
C ILE A 628 -2.00 -41.88 -23.75
N ALA A 629 -1.56 -43.00 -24.30
CA ALA A 629 -0.77 -43.03 -25.52
C ALA A 629 -1.64 -43.53 -26.67
N ILE A 630 -1.76 -42.74 -27.74
CA ILE A 630 -2.50 -43.10 -28.95
C ILE A 630 -1.48 -43.40 -30.07
N THR A 631 -1.48 -44.62 -30.54
CA THR A 631 -0.57 -45.05 -31.61
C THR A 631 -1.28 -45.26 -32.95
N GLY A 632 -0.64 -44.86 -34.05
CA GLY A 632 -1.23 -45.05 -35.38
C GLY A 632 -0.53 -44.22 -36.45
N ASN A 633 -0.76 -44.59 -37.73
CA ASN A 633 -0.20 -43.86 -38.86
C ASN A 633 -0.76 -42.46 -39.03
N PRO A 634 -0.12 -41.56 -39.81
CA PRO A 634 -0.65 -40.24 -40.11
C PRO A 634 -2.03 -40.32 -40.73
N GLY A 635 -2.92 -39.37 -40.39
CA GLY A 635 -4.28 -39.34 -40.95
C GLY A 635 -5.28 -40.36 -40.37
N THR A 636 -4.91 -41.13 -39.35
CA THR A 636 -5.82 -42.10 -38.70
C THR A 636 -6.78 -41.48 -37.70
N GLY A 637 -6.80 -40.17 -37.53
CA GLY A 637 -7.74 -39.45 -36.68
C GLY A 637 -7.31 -39.35 -35.20
N LYS A 638 -6.02 -39.44 -34.85
CA LYS A 638 -5.51 -39.36 -33.47
C LYS A 638 -5.99 -38.11 -32.74
N THR A 639 -5.89 -36.94 -33.38
CA THR A 639 -6.36 -35.66 -32.82
C THR A 639 -7.90 -35.66 -32.61
N MET A 640 -8.67 -36.24 -33.52
CA MET A 640 -10.12 -36.33 -33.39
C MET A 640 -10.50 -37.22 -32.20
N ILE A 641 -9.80 -38.30 -31.97
CA ILE A 641 -10.00 -39.18 -30.79
C ILE A 641 -9.69 -38.41 -29.51
N ALA A 642 -8.61 -37.63 -29.45
CA ALA A 642 -8.29 -36.81 -28.30
C ALA A 642 -9.41 -35.77 -27.97
N LYS A 643 -10.01 -35.16 -29.00
CA LYS A 643 -11.16 -34.23 -28.82
C LYS A 643 -12.40 -34.97 -28.27
N ARG A 644 -12.69 -36.19 -28.77
CA ARG A 644 -13.77 -37.00 -28.24
C ARG A 644 -13.51 -37.49 -26.82
N LEU A 645 -12.28 -37.88 -26.50
CA LEU A 645 -11.86 -38.19 -25.13
C LEU A 645 -12.12 -37.02 -24.16
N GLY A 646 -11.80 -35.81 -24.57
CA GLY A 646 -12.09 -34.59 -23.78
C GLY A 646 -13.58 -34.45 -23.46
N GLN A 647 -14.45 -34.69 -24.45
CA GLN A 647 -15.89 -34.66 -24.27
C GLN A 647 -16.39 -35.78 -23.33
N VAL A 648 -15.88 -37.00 -23.48
CA VAL A 648 -16.21 -38.13 -22.60
C VAL A 648 -15.79 -37.87 -21.16
N PHE A 649 -14.54 -37.42 -20.95
CA PHE A 649 -14.03 -37.14 -19.62
C PHE A 649 -14.74 -35.93 -18.94
N ARG A 650 -15.18 -34.97 -19.74
CA ARG A 650 -16.04 -33.91 -19.26
C ARG A 650 -17.43 -34.43 -18.85
N ALA A 651 -18.07 -35.21 -19.69
CA ALA A 651 -19.39 -35.81 -19.38
C ALA A 651 -19.34 -36.68 -18.13
N MET A 652 -18.21 -37.39 -17.91
CA MET A 652 -17.97 -38.17 -16.70
C MET A 652 -17.56 -37.30 -15.49
N GLY A 653 -17.35 -35.98 -15.66
CA GLY A 653 -16.89 -35.08 -14.62
C GLY A 653 -15.45 -35.33 -14.14
N ILE A 654 -14.62 -36.01 -14.96
CA ILE A 654 -13.18 -36.18 -14.72
C ILE A 654 -12.45 -34.88 -15.03
N LEU A 655 -12.83 -34.24 -16.13
CA LEU A 655 -12.29 -32.97 -16.57
C LEU A 655 -13.36 -31.87 -16.48
N SER A 656 -12.98 -30.72 -15.96
CA SER A 656 -13.91 -29.59 -15.75
C SER A 656 -14.29 -28.90 -17.05
N LYS A 657 -13.36 -28.80 -18.03
CA LYS A 657 -13.56 -28.13 -19.33
C LYS A 657 -13.63 -29.10 -20.51
N GLY A 658 -12.79 -30.13 -20.53
CA GLY A 658 -12.73 -31.13 -21.58
C GLY A 658 -12.20 -30.63 -22.94
N HIS A 659 -11.61 -29.44 -23.00
CA HIS A 659 -10.94 -28.88 -24.18
C HIS A 659 -9.61 -29.61 -24.45
N VAL A 660 -9.09 -29.45 -25.66
CA VAL A 660 -7.82 -30.07 -26.08
C VAL A 660 -6.84 -28.99 -26.49
N VAL A 661 -5.69 -28.97 -25.84
CA VAL A 661 -4.55 -28.12 -26.19
C VAL A 661 -3.55 -28.94 -26.98
N GLU A 662 -3.40 -28.65 -28.27
CA GLU A 662 -2.50 -29.36 -29.18
C GLU A 662 -1.12 -28.74 -29.16
N ARG A 663 -0.08 -29.56 -28.99
CA ARG A 663 1.33 -29.12 -29.00
C ARG A 663 2.19 -30.10 -29.82
N GLU A 664 3.22 -29.51 -30.42
CA GLU A 664 4.27 -30.22 -31.13
C GLU A 664 5.63 -29.81 -30.60
N ARG A 665 6.70 -30.55 -30.91
CA ARG A 665 8.06 -30.18 -30.53
C ARG A 665 8.39 -28.71 -30.80
N LYS A 666 8.03 -28.19 -31.98
CA LYS A 666 8.35 -26.80 -32.40
C LYS A 666 7.72 -25.74 -31.50
N THR A 667 6.58 -26.02 -30.89
CA THR A 667 5.86 -25.10 -30.01
C THR A 667 6.35 -25.17 -28.56
N LEU A 668 6.97 -26.28 -28.18
CA LEU A 668 7.47 -26.54 -26.82
C LEU A 668 8.96 -26.18 -26.70
N LEU A 669 9.77 -26.39 -27.75
CA LEU A 669 11.20 -26.16 -27.76
C LEU A 669 11.53 -24.95 -28.65
N ASN A 670 11.66 -23.78 -28.06
CA ASN A 670 12.07 -22.54 -28.74
C ASN A 670 13.58 -22.37 -28.71
N SER A 671 14.11 -21.48 -29.60
CA SER A 671 15.53 -21.22 -29.81
C SER A 671 16.29 -20.55 -28.64
N TYR A 672 15.65 -20.30 -27.52
CA TYR A 672 16.25 -19.71 -26.33
C TYR A 672 16.61 -20.80 -25.32
N ALA A 673 17.88 -20.91 -24.96
CA ALA A 673 18.37 -21.85 -23.96
C ALA A 673 17.58 -21.74 -22.62
N ASN A 674 17.23 -22.88 -22.01
CA ASN A 674 16.49 -23.02 -20.77
C ASN A 674 14.99 -22.60 -20.79
N SER A 675 14.38 -22.39 -21.96
CA SER A 675 12.93 -22.03 -22.05
C SER A 675 12.00 -23.23 -22.15
N ALA A 676 12.50 -24.41 -22.45
CA ALA A 676 11.71 -25.60 -22.77
C ALA A 676 10.82 -26.08 -21.59
N GLY A 677 11.35 -26.12 -20.37
CA GLY A 677 10.58 -26.43 -19.17
C GLY A 677 9.46 -25.42 -18.91
N ILE A 678 9.76 -24.13 -19.05
CA ILE A 678 8.78 -23.03 -18.86
C ILE A 678 7.66 -23.13 -19.92
N ASN A 679 8.00 -23.44 -21.16
CA ASN A 679 6.99 -23.58 -22.21
C ASN A 679 6.11 -24.81 -22.00
N MET A 680 6.67 -25.89 -21.48
CA MET A 680 5.89 -27.08 -21.09
C MET A 680 4.95 -26.75 -19.92
N ASP A 681 5.41 -26.03 -18.89
CA ASP A 681 4.56 -25.59 -17.79
C ASP A 681 3.38 -24.74 -18.28
N LYS A 682 3.62 -23.78 -19.19
CA LYS A 682 2.57 -22.99 -19.83
C LYS A 682 1.57 -23.84 -20.60
N ALA A 683 2.07 -24.82 -21.37
CA ALA A 683 1.20 -25.72 -22.12
C ALA A 683 0.31 -26.58 -21.20
N VAL A 684 0.85 -27.03 -20.05
CA VAL A 684 0.08 -27.72 -19.02
C VAL A 684 -0.95 -26.78 -18.39
N ASP A 685 -0.57 -25.54 -18.05
CA ASP A 685 -1.50 -24.56 -17.49
C ASP A 685 -2.67 -24.26 -18.43
N GLU A 686 -2.42 -24.13 -19.72
CA GLU A 686 -3.48 -23.97 -20.72
C GLU A 686 -4.38 -25.22 -20.83
N ALA A 687 -3.82 -26.41 -20.62
CA ALA A 687 -4.56 -27.70 -20.69
C ALA A 687 -5.31 -28.04 -19.39
N MET A 688 -5.20 -27.23 -18.34
CA MET A 688 -5.87 -27.51 -17.07
C MET A 688 -7.40 -27.58 -17.21
N GLY A 689 -7.96 -28.65 -16.66
CA GLY A 689 -9.36 -29.02 -16.82
C GLY A 689 -9.69 -29.66 -18.16
N GLY A 690 -8.67 -29.90 -19.00
CA GLY A 690 -8.79 -30.46 -20.34
C GLY A 690 -7.71 -31.52 -20.65
N ILE A 691 -7.36 -31.63 -21.92
CA ILE A 691 -6.37 -32.58 -22.43
C ILE A 691 -5.18 -31.80 -23.02
N LEU A 692 -3.97 -32.16 -22.59
CA LEU A 692 -2.74 -31.81 -23.31
C LEU A 692 -2.44 -32.90 -24.33
N PHE A 693 -2.59 -32.58 -25.61
CA PHE A 693 -2.31 -33.48 -26.71
C PHE A 693 -0.94 -33.13 -27.32
N ILE A 694 0.00 -34.09 -27.25
CA ILE A 694 1.34 -33.92 -27.81
C ILE A 694 1.47 -34.84 -29.01
N ASP A 695 1.48 -34.26 -30.20
CA ASP A 695 1.68 -35.06 -31.41
C ASP A 695 3.17 -35.33 -31.65
N GLU A 696 3.46 -36.51 -32.20
CA GLU A 696 4.81 -37.03 -32.42
C GLU A 696 5.73 -36.84 -31.18
N ALA A 697 5.23 -37.21 -30.01
CA ALA A 697 5.87 -36.99 -28.72
C ALA A 697 7.30 -37.53 -28.62
N TYR A 698 7.64 -38.57 -29.37
CA TYR A 698 8.99 -39.14 -29.48
C TYR A 698 10.01 -38.12 -30.01
N ASN A 699 9.58 -37.14 -30.78
CA ASN A 699 10.45 -36.06 -31.26
C ASN A 699 10.92 -35.13 -30.13
N LEU A 700 10.32 -35.11 -28.94
CA LEU A 700 10.78 -34.32 -27.83
C LEU A 700 12.21 -34.68 -27.41
N ILE A 701 12.53 -36.00 -27.42
CA ILE A 701 13.87 -36.54 -27.15
C ILE A 701 14.31 -37.40 -28.33
N PRO A 702 14.92 -36.84 -29.37
CA PRO A 702 15.38 -37.61 -30.52
C PRO A 702 16.47 -38.62 -30.14
N MET A 703 16.28 -39.87 -30.48
CA MET A 703 17.19 -41.00 -30.16
C MET A 703 18.31 -41.20 -31.17
N ASN A 704 18.39 -40.36 -32.21
CA ASN A 704 19.22 -40.62 -33.41
C ASN A 704 20.72 -40.28 -33.26
N THR A 705 21.21 -39.92 -32.08
CA THR A 705 22.62 -39.66 -31.85
C THR A 705 23.11 -40.40 -30.60
N PRO A 706 23.88 -41.48 -30.71
CA PRO A 706 24.49 -42.13 -29.57
C PRO A 706 25.40 -41.16 -28.77
N GLY A 707 24.97 -40.78 -27.56
CA GLY A 707 25.81 -40.01 -26.63
C GLY A 707 25.43 -38.54 -26.42
N GLN A 708 24.51 -37.93 -27.18
CA GLN A 708 24.09 -36.55 -26.98
C GLN A 708 22.58 -36.48 -26.76
N LYS A 709 22.16 -36.39 -25.47
CA LYS A 709 20.78 -36.14 -25.11
C LYS A 709 20.47 -34.67 -25.37
N ASP A 710 19.39 -34.35 -26.06
CA ASP A 710 18.86 -33.00 -26.19
C ASP A 710 18.42 -32.50 -24.82
N ALA A 711 19.23 -31.60 -24.23
CA ALA A 711 19.00 -31.08 -22.89
C ALA A 711 17.64 -30.36 -22.74
N ASP A 712 17.22 -29.61 -23.76
CA ASP A 712 15.95 -28.88 -23.76
C ASP A 712 14.77 -29.85 -23.85
N GLY A 713 14.87 -30.91 -24.66
CA GLY A 713 13.85 -31.93 -24.73
C GLY A 713 13.70 -32.73 -23.42
N VAL A 714 14.83 -33.05 -22.77
CA VAL A 714 14.83 -33.69 -21.44
C VAL A 714 14.15 -32.78 -20.40
N ALA A 715 14.53 -31.50 -20.36
CA ALA A 715 13.94 -30.53 -19.42
C ALA A 715 12.42 -30.36 -19.62
N ALA A 716 11.93 -30.35 -20.86
CA ALA A 716 10.51 -30.30 -21.17
C ALA A 716 9.77 -31.54 -20.67
N VAL A 717 10.31 -32.74 -20.87
CA VAL A 717 9.70 -33.97 -20.41
C VAL A 717 9.74 -34.10 -18.89
N GLU A 718 10.83 -33.69 -18.22
CA GLU A 718 10.92 -33.68 -16.76
C GLU A 718 9.89 -32.71 -16.15
N ALA A 719 9.69 -31.52 -16.73
CA ALA A 719 8.65 -30.58 -16.33
C ALA A 719 7.26 -31.22 -16.46
N LEU A 720 6.97 -31.85 -17.61
CA LEU A 720 5.70 -32.56 -17.82
C LEU A 720 5.47 -33.65 -16.76
N MET A 721 6.45 -34.50 -16.50
CA MET A 721 6.36 -35.57 -15.50
C MET A 721 6.11 -35.06 -14.10
N THR A 722 6.77 -33.99 -13.73
CA THR A 722 6.58 -33.28 -12.45
C THR A 722 5.15 -32.77 -12.32
N ARG A 723 4.62 -32.14 -13.37
CA ARG A 723 3.24 -31.64 -13.40
C ARG A 723 2.20 -32.75 -13.40
N MET A 724 2.44 -33.86 -14.11
CA MET A 724 1.57 -35.06 -14.09
C MET A 724 1.43 -35.62 -12.67
N SER A 725 2.48 -35.54 -11.87
CA SER A 725 2.45 -36.00 -10.47
C SER A 725 1.79 -34.96 -9.53
N ASN A 726 2.15 -33.68 -9.65
CA ASN A 726 1.71 -32.62 -8.76
C ASN A 726 0.26 -32.19 -9.03
N ASP A 727 -0.18 -32.24 -10.29
CA ASP A 727 -1.52 -31.86 -10.72
C ASP A 727 -2.36 -33.05 -11.12
N ALA A 728 -2.14 -34.19 -10.47
CA ALA A 728 -2.86 -35.45 -10.71
C ALA A 728 -4.39 -35.25 -10.71
N GLY A 729 -5.07 -35.73 -11.76
CA GLY A 729 -6.52 -35.63 -11.92
C GLY A 729 -7.05 -34.25 -12.37
N LYS A 730 -6.19 -33.23 -12.52
CA LYS A 730 -6.61 -31.91 -13.00
C LYS A 730 -6.55 -31.78 -14.53
N PHE A 731 -5.70 -32.54 -15.18
CA PHE A 731 -5.59 -32.59 -16.64
C PHE A 731 -5.19 -34.00 -17.08
N VAL A 732 -5.40 -34.31 -18.35
CA VAL A 732 -5.00 -35.57 -18.97
C VAL A 732 -3.98 -35.32 -20.06
N THR A 733 -2.85 -36.01 -20.01
CA THR A 733 -1.88 -35.98 -21.11
C THR A 733 -2.21 -37.08 -22.11
N VAL A 734 -2.28 -36.72 -23.39
CA VAL A 734 -2.42 -37.66 -24.50
C VAL A 734 -1.19 -37.48 -25.40
N ILE A 735 -0.35 -38.47 -25.44
CA ILE A 735 0.80 -38.53 -26.37
C ILE A 735 0.42 -39.33 -27.62
N ALA A 736 0.82 -38.85 -28.79
CA ALA A 736 0.47 -39.50 -30.06
C ALA A 736 1.70 -39.70 -30.94
N GLY A 737 1.69 -40.72 -31.77
CA GLY A 737 2.76 -41.02 -32.70
C GLY A 737 2.69 -42.41 -33.32
N TYR A 738 3.79 -42.86 -33.97
CA TYR A 738 3.92 -44.20 -34.45
C TYR A 738 4.11 -45.22 -33.33
N LYS A 739 3.65 -46.43 -33.53
CA LYS A 739 3.60 -47.42 -32.44
C LYS A 739 4.98 -47.72 -31.86
N GLN A 740 5.93 -48.07 -32.70
CA GLN A 740 7.27 -48.45 -32.27
C GLN A 740 7.99 -47.30 -31.54
N GLU A 741 7.93 -46.10 -32.10
CA GLU A 741 8.57 -44.90 -31.56
C GLU A 741 7.97 -44.47 -30.21
N ILE A 742 6.66 -44.57 -30.06
CA ILE A 742 5.98 -44.28 -28.78
C ILE A 742 6.32 -45.33 -27.72
N GLU A 743 6.33 -46.62 -28.05
CA GLU A 743 6.73 -47.69 -27.13
C GLU A 743 8.19 -47.51 -26.65
N GLU A 744 9.12 -47.19 -27.56
CA GLU A 744 10.50 -46.87 -27.24
C GLU A 744 10.64 -45.57 -26.37
N PHE A 745 9.87 -44.55 -26.71
CA PHE A 745 9.80 -43.30 -25.94
C PHE A 745 9.35 -43.55 -24.49
N ILE A 746 8.26 -44.29 -24.30
CA ILE A 746 7.73 -44.64 -22.99
C ILE A 746 8.72 -45.53 -22.20
N ALA A 747 9.37 -46.48 -22.86
CA ALA A 747 10.34 -47.37 -22.23
C ALA A 747 11.57 -46.61 -21.67
N ASN A 748 11.94 -45.49 -22.31
CA ASN A 748 13.08 -44.67 -21.93
C ASN A 748 12.73 -43.56 -20.91
N LEU A 749 11.43 -43.39 -20.58
CA LEU A 749 10.96 -42.55 -19.51
C LEU A 749 11.05 -43.30 -18.17
N ASN A 750 11.50 -42.63 -17.09
CA ASN A 750 11.70 -43.24 -15.76
C ASN A 750 10.40 -43.80 -15.17
N SER A 751 10.53 -44.59 -14.09
CA SER A 751 9.46 -45.40 -13.43
C SER A 751 8.15 -44.64 -13.05
N ALA A 752 8.13 -43.29 -13.11
CA ALA A 752 6.92 -42.47 -12.89
C ALA A 752 5.86 -42.62 -14.00
N THR A 753 6.19 -43.21 -15.15
CA THR A 753 5.31 -43.32 -16.31
C THR A 753 4.40 -44.55 -16.29
N LYS A 754 4.39 -45.31 -15.19
CA LYS A 754 3.49 -46.49 -15.03
C LYS A 754 1.99 -46.19 -15.13
N CYS A 755 1.62 -44.95 -15.21
CA CYS A 755 0.22 -44.48 -15.35
C CYS A 755 -0.24 -44.27 -16.80
N ILE A 756 0.65 -44.43 -17.79
CA ILE A 756 0.28 -44.24 -19.20
C ILE A 756 -0.38 -45.52 -19.74
N VAL A 757 -1.64 -45.41 -20.14
CA VAL A 757 -2.37 -46.48 -20.80
C VAL A 757 -2.15 -46.37 -22.31
N CYS A 758 -1.48 -47.38 -22.90
CA CYS A 758 -1.32 -47.44 -24.36
C CYS A 758 -2.64 -47.92 -25.03
N CYS A 759 -3.14 -47.10 -25.95
CA CYS A 759 -4.30 -47.40 -26.81
C CYS A 759 -3.89 -47.55 -28.28
#